data_09534731bc84656436568055319055af
#
_entry.id   09534731bc84656436568055319055af
#
_cell.length_a   1.000
_cell.length_b   1.000
_cell.length_c   1.000
_cell.angle_alpha   90.00
_cell.angle_beta   90.00
_cell.angle_gamma   90.00
#
_symmetry.space_group_name_H-M   'P 1'
#
loop_
_entity.id
_entity.type
_entity.pdbx_description
1 polymer ?
#
loop_
_entity_poly.entity_id
_entity_poly.type
_entity_poly.pdbx_seq_one_letter_code
_entity_poly.pdbx_strand_id
1 'polypeptide(L)'
;MKRSYPDDLVIGNLSRRGFLKGVGATGVLLVAANWGWRDALAAEKKAFGADAMPHGWVDNPKIYVSIDRDGTVGIVCNRSEMGQGVRTSLAMVVADELEADWSRVKVIQAPGDEARYGNQDTDGSRSMRHWFEPMRRCGAAARQMLEQAAANQWKVPLGECRAEQNKVLHAPSGRSLSFGELAEAAAGLEVPARDKLLLKKPEQFRYIGKDVARAIDGADIVNGRAGFGFDARFDDMLYAVVARPPVYGGKLKRYDAAAALKVPGVVKVIEIEGRPIPSEFQPLGGVAVVAQNTWAAIKGREALVVEWDAGVNGGYDSVAYRKQLEEAARKPGKVVRDSGDAAALFARGGDIVEAEYYLPHLAQAPMEPPVSTAWYKDGACEVWAPTQAPQVTRERIAERLKLPFDKVTVNVTLLGGGFGRKSKPDFVLEAAILAKAFPGRHLRVQWTREDDLHFSYFHTVSVERLQAVLGADELPQAWLHRSVAPSITALFGPDSKHQGAFELGMGLTNLPFAIPNVRLENPEAPAHTRVGWFRSVSNIPHAFAIQSFVGELAAKAGQDPKDYLLKLLGPARRIDTAELGDSWNYGESPERYPLDVGRLRGVIEEAARQSGWGGELPRGRARGIAAHYSFVTYVAVVIEVEVKDDGALLVHKATIAADCGPQINPERIRSQLEGACVMGLGLAALGEISFKDGKVQQDNFHQYELARMPLAPKAVSVHLLKPDGDLPLGGVGEPGVPPIAPALCNAIFAATGKRIRELPIRNQLQGWRKA
;
A
#
# COMPACT_ATOMS: atom_id res chain seq x y z
N MET A 1 22.17 -23.07 -8.41
CA MET A 1 22.76 -22.97 -7.07
C MET A 1 21.71 -23.33 -6.06
N LYS A 2 21.77 -24.52 -5.48
CA LYS A 2 20.93 -24.89 -4.34
C LYS A 2 21.35 -24.01 -3.16
N ARG A 3 20.53 -23.06 -2.76
CA ARG A 3 20.65 -22.45 -1.41
C ARG A 3 19.90 -23.37 -0.46
N SER A 4 20.64 -24.28 0.23
CA SER A 4 20.13 -25.00 1.37
C SER A 4 19.95 -24.00 2.51
N TYR A 5 18.73 -23.93 3.06
CA TYR A 5 18.49 -23.31 4.36
C TYR A 5 19.03 -24.27 5.45
N PRO A 6 19.60 -23.76 6.53
CA PRO A 6 20.09 -24.63 7.60
C PRO A 6 18.93 -25.38 8.27
N ASP A 7 18.99 -26.71 8.30
CA ASP A 7 17.96 -27.61 8.87
C ASP A 7 18.02 -27.73 10.42
N ASP A 8 18.85 -26.98 11.09
CA ASP A 8 19.08 -27.15 12.55
C ASP A 8 18.55 -25.96 13.36
N LEU A 9 17.22 -25.90 13.52
CA LEU A 9 16.58 -25.13 14.60
C LEU A 9 15.77 -26.08 15.47
N VAL A 10 16.29 -26.39 16.66
CA VAL A 10 15.62 -27.23 17.66
C VAL A 10 14.37 -26.53 18.17
N ILE A 11 13.20 -27.09 17.85
CA ILE A 11 11.89 -26.62 18.25
C ILE A 11 11.45 -27.31 19.54
N GLY A 12 11.16 -26.51 20.58
CA GLY A 12 10.42 -26.97 21.76
C GLY A 12 8.94 -27.21 21.42
N ASN A 13 8.45 -28.42 21.72
CA ASN A 13 7.09 -28.89 21.46
C ASN A 13 6.00 -28.02 22.10
N LEU A 14 5.09 -27.49 21.28
CA LEU A 14 3.77 -27.01 21.71
C LEU A 14 2.70 -28.04 21.35
N SER A 15 1.89 -28.44 22.33
CA SER A 15 0.95 -29.54 22.22
C SER A 15 -0.22 -29.25 21.26
N ARG A 16 -0.59 -30.26 20.46
CA ARG A 16 -1.68 -30.28 19.46
C ARG A 16 -3.09 -29.96 19.99
N ARG A 17 -3.35 -29.91 21.28
CA ARG A 17 -4.69 -29.74 21.86
C ARG A 17 -5.18 -28.27 21.95
N GLY A 18 -4.30 -27.28 21.91
CA GLY A 18 -4.67 -25.85 21.90
C GLY A 18 -5.13 -25.34 20.51
N PHE A 19 -4.66 -26.01 19.47
CA PHE A 19 -4.88 -25.59 18.07
C PHE A 19 -6.32 -25.88 17.54
N LEU A 20 -6.96 -26.95 18.04
CA LEU A 20 -8.23 -27.44 17.49
C LEU A 20 -9.50 -26.75 18.03
N LYS A 21 -9.41 -25.82 18.96
CA LYS A 21 -10.57 -25.09 19.51
C LYS A 21 -10.89 -23.76 18.82
N GLY A 22 -10.06 -23.30 17.87
CA GLY A 22 -10.22 -22.01 17.16
C GLY A 22 -10.59 -22.11 15.68
N VAL A 23 -10.67 -23.32 15.10
CA VAL A 23 -10.95 -23.51 13.67
C VAL A 23 -12.37 -24.02 13.47
N GLY A 24 -13.34 -23.16 13.67
CA GLY A 24 -14.73 -23.38 13.29
C GLY A 24 -15.21 -22.23 12.41
N ALA A 25 -15.34 -22.52 11.11
CA ALA A 25 -16.14 -21.77 10.13
C ALA A 25 -16.09 -20.22 10.22
N THR A 26 -15.10 -19.56 9.58
CA THR A 26 -15.22 -18.18 9.07
C THR A 26 -13.91 -17.62 8.46
N GLY A 27 -13.20 -18.41 7.63
CA GLY A 27 -11.87 -18.01 7.12
C GLY A 27 -11.83 -16.86 6.09
N VAL A 28 -12.95 -16.38 5.57
CA VAL A 28 -12.98 -15.41 4.45
C VAL A 28 -13.54 -14.05 4.83
N LEU A 29 -14.40 -14.01 5.82
CA LEU A 29 -14.96 -12.72 6.31
C LEU A 29 -13.97 -11.93 7.19
N LEU A 30 -12.89 -12.54 7.67
CA LEU A 30 -12.02 -11.94 8.69
C LEU A 30 -11.15 -10.78 8.17
N VAL A 31 -10.75 -10.74 6.90
CA VAL A 31 -9.99 -9.59 6.37
C VAL A 31 -10.90 -8.39 6.10
N ALA A 32 -12.15 -8.64 5.70
CA ALA A 32 -13.16 -7.58 5.53
C ALA A 32 -14.02 -7.37 6.79
N ALA A 33 -14.26 -8.41 7.59
CA ALA A 33 -15.16 -8.36 8.75
C ALA A 33 -14.52 -7.86 10.05
N ASN A 34 -13.20 -7.92 10.20
CA ASN A 34 -12.52 -7.20 11.29
C ASN A 34 -12.51 -5.67 11.09
N TRP A 35 -13.05 -5.20 9.97
CA TRP A 35 -13.06 -3.79 9.61
C TRP A 35 -14.45 -3.14 9.74
N GLY A 36 -15.32 -3.61 10.62
CA GLY A 36 -16.50 -2.85 10.98
C GLY A 36 -17.84 -3.55 11.23
N TRP A 37 -17.91 -4.91 11.24
CA TRP A 37 -19.20 -5.60 11.40
C TRP A 37 -19.44 -6.29 12.76
N ARG A 38 -18.56 -6.09 13.75
CA ARG A 38 -18.71 -6.68 15.10
C ARG A 38 -19.25 -5.74 16.19
N ASP A 39 -19.72 -4.55 15.88
CA ASP A 39 -20.18 -3.58 16.87
C ASP A 39 -21.59 -3.87 17.46
N ALA A 40 -22.13 -5.08 17.27
CA ALA A 40 -23.48 -5.41 17.76
C ALA A 40 -23.56 -6.31 19.02
N LEU A 41 -22.46 -6.89 19.47
CA LEU A 41 -22.50 -7.79 20.63
C LEU A 41 -21.21 -7.73 21.47
N ALA A 42 -21.30 -7.16 22.64
CA ALA A 42 -20.39 -7.15 23.78
C ALA A 42 -19.40 -5.97 23.87
N ALA A 43 -19.40 -5.33 25.03
CA ALA A 43 -18.44 -4.32 25.48
C ALA A 43 -17.06 -4.95 25.79
N GLU A 44 -16.41 -5.53 24.78
CA GLU A 44 -14.98 -5.82 24.82
C GLU A 44 -14.21 -4.56 24.39
N LYS A 45 -13.14 -4.23 25.07
CA LYS A 45 -12.24 -3.14 24.69
C LYS A 45 -11.88 -3.27 23.21
N LYS A 46 -12.27 -2.31 22.39
CA LYS A 46 -11.94 -2.29 20.95
C LYS A 46 -10.42 -2.34 20.80
N ALA A 47 -9.91 -3.36 20.13
CA ALA A 47 -8.48 -3.47 19.83
C ALA A 47 -8.11 -2.55 18.66
N PHE A 48 -6.93 -1.96 18.69
CA PHE A 48 -6.42 -1.04 17.69
C PHE A 48 -5.01 -1.40 17.25
N GLY A 49 -4.57 -0.85 16.10
CA GLY A 49 -3.22 -1.01 15.60
C GLY A 49 -2.81 -2.47 15.42
N ALA A 50 -1.61 -2.81 15.87
CA ALA A 50 -1.07 -4.15 15.76
C ALA A 50 -1.88 -5.21 16.51
N ASP A 51 -2.52 -4.84 17.62
CA ASP A 51 -3.34 -5.76 18.45
C ASP A 51 -4.67 -6.13 17.77
N ALA A 52 -5.15 -5.30 16.84
CA ALA A 52 -6.36 -5.56 16.07
C ALA A 52 -6.09 -6.41 14.81
N MET A 53 -4.83 -6.63 14.46
CA MET A 53 -4.47 -7.43 13.27
C MET A 53 -4.63 -8.92 13.52
N PRO A 54 -5.02 -9.71 12.50
CA PRO A 54 -4.95 -11.15 12.57
C PRO A 54 -3.56 -11.61 13.04
N HIS A 55 -3.50 -12.57 13.96
CA HIS A 55 -2.28 -13.08 14.57
C HIS A 55 -1.41 -12.04 15.32
N GLY A 56 -1.82 -10.77 15.37
CA GLY A 56 -1.14 -9.71 16.12
C GLY A 56 0.35 -9.56 15.78
N TRP A 57 1.19 -9.47 16.81
CA TRP A 57 2.63 -9.30 16.70
C TRP A 57 3.38 -10.29 17.62
N VAL A 58 4.64 -10.56 17.27
CA VAL A 58 5.56 -11.44 18.02
C VAL A 58 6.86 -10.68 18.23
N ASP A 59 7.40 -10.72 19.45
CA ASP A 59 8.67 -10.06 19.83
C ASP A 59 9.68 -11.03 20.44
N ASN A 60 9.64 -12.29 20.04
CA ASN A 60 10.58 -13.31 20.52
C ASN A 60 11.90 -13.24 19.74
N PRO A 61 13.04 -12.88 20.39
CA PRO A 61 14.34 -12.79 19.73
C PRO A 61 14.80 -14.12 19.13
N LYS A 62 14.42 -15.26 19.70
CA LYS A 62 14.78 -16.59 19.17
C LYS A 62 14.10 -16.94 17.83
N ILE A 63 13.10 -16.14 17.40
CA ILE A 63 12.44 -16.25 16.10
C ILE A 63 13.05 -15.28 15.09
N TYR A 64 13.43 -14.08 15.54
CA TYR A 64 13.81 -12.98 14.67
C TYR A 64 15.31 -12.75 14.54
N VAL A 65 16.12 -13.26 15.47
CA VAL A 65 17.58 -13.02 15.51
C VAL A 65 18.32 -14.34 15.51
N SER A 66 19.27 -14.49 14.62
CA SER A 66 20.29 -15.55 14.64
C SER A 66 21.67 -14.94 14.63
N ILE A 67 22.63 -15.60 15.26
CA ILE A 67 24.02 -15.16 15.29
C ILE A 67 24.89 -16.37 14.95
N ASP A 68 25.63 -16.28 13.86
CA ASP A 68 26.57 -17.31 13.42
C ASP A 68 27.86 -17.23 14.22
N ARG A 69 28.64 -18.32 14.23
CA ARG A 69 29.95 -18.38 14.97
C ARG A 69 30.96 -17.35 14.47
N ASP A 70 30.86 -16.92 13.21
CA ASP A 70 31.70 -15.85 12.65
C ASP A 70 31.26 -14.43 13.05
N GLY A 71 30.16 -14.32 13.81
CA GLY A 71 29.56 -13.05 14.23
C GLY A 71 28.61 -12.43 13.22
N THR A 72 28.25 -13.12 12.14
CA THR A 72 27.17 -12.65 11.23
C THR A 72 25.84 -12.66 11.98
N VAL A 73 25.09 -11.57 11.89
CA VAL A 73 23.78 -11.40 12.53
C VAL A 73 22.69 -11.54 11.48
N GLY A 74 21.92 -12.61 11.55
CA GLY A 74 20.73 -12.82 10.73
C GLY A 74 19.51 -12.20 11.40
N ILE A 75 18.80 -11.35 10.68
CA ILE A 75 17.55 -10.70 11.15
C ILE A 75 16.42 -11.09 10.21
N VAL A 76 15.36 -11.68 10.78
CA VAL A 76 14.19 -12.08 10.01
C VAL A 76 13.28 -10.87 9.78
N CYS A 77 12.95 -10.60 8.50
CA CYS A 77 11.93 -9.64 8.11
C CYS A 77 10.65 -10.39 7.75
N ASN A 78 9.58 -10.11 8.47
CA ASN A 78 8.27 -10.72 8.24
C ASN A 78 7.36 -9.93 7.28
N ARG A 79 7.83 -8.81 6.76
CA ARG A 79 7.14 -7.96 5.77
C ARG A 79 7.73 -8.13 4.40
N SER A 80 6.91 -7.92 3.37
CA SER A 80 7.33 -8.06 1.97
C SER A 80 7.98 -6.77 1.46
N GLU A 81 9.10 -6.90 0.76
CA GLU A 81 9.82 -5.78 0.14
C GLU A 81 9.34 -5.56 -1.30
N MET A 82 8.86 -4.35 -1.58
CA MET A 82 8.39 -3.93 -2.90
C MET A 82 9.04 -2.61 -3.37
N GLY A 83 10.18 -2.25 -2.75
CA GLY A 83 10.93 -1.03 -3.01
C GLY A 83 10.76 0.05 -1.94
N GLN A 84 9.91 -0.18 -0.91
CA GLN A 84 9.67 0.79 0.15
C GLN A 84 10.74 0.77 1.26
N GLY A 85 11.61 -0.25 1.29
CA GLY A 85 12.73 -0.33 2.22
C GLY A 85 12.39 -0.91 3.59
N VAL A 86 11.30 -1.68 3.71
CA VAL A 86 10.89 -2.29 4.98
C VAL A 86 11.91 -3.31 5.50
N ARG A 87 12.54 -4.09 4.60
CA ARG A 87 13.59 -5.05 4.97
C ARG A 87 14.79 -4.36 5.62
N THR A 88 15.21 -3.23 5.07
CA THR A 88 16.26 -2.42 5.66
C THR A 88 15.82 -1.82 6.99
N SER A 89 14.65 -1.21 7.04
CA SER A 89 14.19 -0.43 8.19
C SER A 89 13.88 -1.31 9.42
N LEU A 90 13.24 -2.47 9.24
CA LEU A 90 12.99 -3.40 10.35
C LEU A 90 14.30 -4.01 10.88
N ALA A 91 15.19 -4.43 9.97
CA ALA A 91 16.50 -4.96 10.38
C ALA A 91 17.35 -3.91 11.11
N MET A 92 17.27 -2.65 10.67
CA MET A 92 17.97 -1.54 11.30
C MET A 92 17.52 -1.30 12.74
N VAL A 93 16.23 -1.44 13.03
CA VAL A 93 15.69 -1.32 14.40
C VAL A 93 16.24 -2.41 15.32
N VAL A 94 16.26 -3.67 14.86
CA VAL A 94 16.83 -4.78 15.63
C VAL A 94 18.33 -4.61 15.82
N ALA A 95 19.05 -4.26 14.75
CA ALA A 95 20.51 -4.09 14.80
C ALA A 95 20.92 -2.94 15.73
N ASP A 96 20.15 -1.86 15.77
CA ASP A 96 20.40 -0.75 16.69
C ASP A 96 20.29 -1.18 18.15
N GLU A 97 19.16 -1.76 18.54
CA GLU A 97 18.93 -2.21 19.91
C GLU A 97 19.88 -3.34 20.33
N LEU A 98 20.27 -4.22 19.40
CA LEU A 98 21.21 -5.31 19.62
C LEU A 98 22.66 -4.84 19.73
N GLU A 99 23.02 -3.63 19.31
CA GLU A 99 24.39 -3.16 19.12
C GLU A 99 25.17 -3.95 18.04
N ALA A 100 24.47 -4.44 17.02
CA ALA A 100 25.10 -5.14 15.91
C ALA A 100 25.89 -4.18 15.00
N ASP A 101 27.00 -4.67 14.45
CA ASP A 101 27.69 -4.01 13.33
C ASP A 101 26.87 -4.22 12.05
N TRP A 102 26.39 -3.12 11.46
CA TRP A 102 25.55 -3.16 10.25
C TRP A 102 26.19 -3.91 9.09
N SER A 103 27.49 -3.85 8.97
CA SER A 103 28.23 -4.56 7.90
C SER A 103 28.15 -6.10 8.03
N ARG A 104 27.78 -6.60 9.20
CA ARG A 104 27.61 -8.04 9.51
C ARG A 104 26.15 -8.48 9.54
N VAL A 105 25.22 -7.58 9.25
CA VAL A 105 23.78 -7.89 9.22
C VAL A 105 23.38 -8.53 7.91
N LYS A 106 22.65 -9.65 7.99
CA LYS A 106 21.94 -10.27 6.85
C LYS A 106 20.46 -10.31 7.14
N VAL A 107 19.64 -9.93 6.15
CA VAL A 107 18.18 -9.97 6.28
C VAL A 107 17.65 -11.26 5.65
N ILE A 108 16.87 -11.99 6.44
CA ILE A 108 16.22 -13.24 6.04
C ILE A 108 14.74 -12.95 5.82
N GLN A 109 14.19 -13.31 4.67
CA GLN A 109 12.76 -13.16 4.42
C GLN A 109 11.98 -14.29 5.08
N ALA A 110 10.97 -13.95 5.89
CA ALA A 110 10.08 -14.95 6.47
C ALA A 110 9.18 -15.57 5.39
N PRO A 111 8.94 -16.88 5.42
CA PRO A 111 7.88 -17.51 4.63
C PRO A 111 6.50 -17.13 5.19
N GLY A 112 5.42 -17.45 4.46
CA GLY A 112 4.05 -17.23 4.91
C GLY A 112 3.66 -18.09 6.10
N ASP A 113 3.80 -17.56 7.31
CA ASP A 113 3.47 -18.25 8.58
C ASP A 113 3.21 -17.25 9.72
N GLU A 114 2.02 -16.69 9.76
CA GLU A 114 1.65 -15.71 10.78
C GLU A 114 1.52 -16.31 12.19
N ALA A 115 1.31 -17.61 12.31
CA ALA A 115 1.32 -18.28 13.62
C ALA A 115 2.69 -18.16 14.30
N ARG A 116 3.77 -18.13 13.49
CA ARG A 116 5.14 -17.99 13.96
C ARG A 116 5.61 -16.53 14.00
N TYR A 117 5.29 -15.77 12.96
CA TYR A 117 5.88 -14.45 12.74
C TYR A 117 4.93 -13.29 13.01
N GLY A 118 3.73 -13.53 13.57
CA GLY A 118 2.69 -12.51 13.68
C GLY A 118 2.22 -12.04 12.30
N ASN A 119 1.38 -11.00 12.26
CA ASN A 119 0.80 -10.49 11.02
C ASN A 119 1.87 -10.13 9.98
N GLN A 120 1.67 -10.60 8.73
CA GLN A 120 2.62 -10.41 7.62
C GLN A 120 2.09 -9.51 6.50
N ASP A 121 0.88 -8.98 6.60
CA ASP A 121 0.30 -8.13 5.57
C ASP A 121 1.10 -6.84 5.37
N THR A 122 1.54 -6.59 4.14
CA THR A 122 2.31 -5.40 3.78
C THR A 122 1.43 -4.44 2.99
N ASP A 123 0.67 -3.62 3.72
CA ASP A 123 -0.32 -2.68 3.22
C ASP A 123 -0.54 -1.52 4.22
N GLY A 124 -1.41 -0.55 3.89
CA GLY A 124 -1.86 0.52 4.77
C GLY A 124 -0.74 1.32 5.43
N SER A 125 0.47 1.29 4.89
CA SER A 125 1.66 1.99 5.41
C SER A 125 1.93 1.70 6.90
N ARG A 126 1.55 0.50 7.39
CA ARG A 126 1.57 0.14 8.82
C ARG A 126 2.74 -0.74 9.25
N SER A 127 3.59 -1.21 8.33
CA SER A 127 4.69 -2.13 8.69
C SER A 127 5.59 -1.57 9.80
N MET A 128 6.08 -0.34 9.65
CA MET A 128 6.90 0.29 10.71
C MET A 128 6.08 0.65 11.95
N ARG A 129 4.86 1.18 11.80
CA ARG A 129 3.99 1.53 12.93
C ARG A 129 3.72 0.35 13.86
N HIS A 130 3.43 -0.82 13.28
CA HIS A 130 3.06 -2.00 14.06
C HIS A 130 4.26 -2.81 14.55
N TRP A 131 5.40 -2.73 13.84
CA TRP A 131 6.56 -3.58 14.15
C TRP A 131 7.74 -2.86 14.77
N PHE A 132 7.71 -1.54 14.89
CA PHE A 132 8.82 -0.79 15.49
C PHE A 132 9.11 -1.25 16.92
N GLU A 133 8.12 -1.20 17.80
CA GLU A 133 8.29 -1.61 19.20
C GLU A 133 8.57 -3.10 19.38
N PRO A 134 7.86 -4.04 18.71
CA PRO A 134 8.23 -5.46 18.76
C PRO A 134 9.68 -5.72 18.33
N MET A 135 10.16 -5.10 17.26
CA MET A 135 11.54 -5.29 16.78
C MET A 135 12.58 -4.67 17.71
N ARG A 136 12.28 -3.52 18.33
CA ARG A 136 13.12 -2.96 19.40
C ARG A 136 13.27 -3.95 20.56
N ARG A 137 12.15 -4.53 21.01
CA ARG A 137 12.18 -5.52 22.10
C ARG A 137 12.98 -6.77 21.72
N CYS A 138 12.86 -7.26 20.48
CA CYS A 138 13.69 -8.35 19.98
C CYS A 138 15.19 -8.04 20.07
N GLY A 139 15.60 -6.86 19.58
CA GLY A 139 17.01 -6.43 19.62
C GLY A 139 17.53 -6.28 21.05
N ALA A 140 16.77 -5.62 21.92
CA ALA A 140 17.14 -5.41 23.32
C ALA A 140 17.21 -6.72 24.11
N ALA A 141 16.26 -7.63 23.90
CA ALA A 141 16.27 -8.96 24.54
C ALA A 141 17.51 -9.76 24.10
N ALA A 142 17.82 -9.82 22.82
CA ALA A 142 19.01 -10.50 22.31
C ALA A 142 20.29 -9.87 22.86
N ARG A 143 20.39 -8.54 22.94
CA ARG A 143 21.51 -7.84 23.58
C ARG A 143 21.69 -8.26 25.03
N GLN A 144 20.63 -8.20 25.86
CA GLN A 144 20.68 -8.55 27.26
C GLN A 144 21.04 -10.03 27.46
N MET A 145 20.61 -10.93 26.58
CA MET A 145 21.01 -12.35 26.61
C MET A 145 22.53 -12.53 26.35
N LEU A 146 23.10 -11.78 25.40
CA LEU A 146 24.55 -11.80 25.12
C LEU A 146 25.35 -11.22 26.29
N GLU A 147 24.90 -10.10 26.85
CA GLU A 147 25.54 -9.50 28.04
C GLU A 147 25.51 -10.44 29.24
N GLN A 148 24.39 -11.14 29.46
CA GLN A 148 24.25 -12.13 30.52
C GLN A 148 25.16 -13.37 30.30
N ALA A 149 25.26 -13.83 29.03
CA ALA A 149 26.15 -14.94 28.69
C ALA A 149 27.61 -14.60 28.99
N ALA A 150 28.05 -13.39 28.64
CA ALA A 150 29.39 -12.90 28.94
C ALA A 150 29.63 -12.76 30.46
N ALA A 151 28.67 -12.19 31.19
CA ALA A 151 28.74 -12.05 32.63
C ALA A 151 28.88 -13.41 33.33
N ASN A 152 28.11 -14.40 32.90
CA ASN A 152 28.18 -15.77 33.40
C ASN A 152 29.55 -16.43 33.12
N GLN A 153 30.06 -16.27 31.88
CA GLN A 153 31.34 -16.84 31.46
C GLN A 153 32.52 -16.19 32.22
N TRP A 154 32.46 -14.89 32.44
CA TRP A 154 33.50 -14.15 33.15
C TRP A 154 33.36 -14.18 34.68
N LYS A 155 32.18 -14.62 35.19
CA LYS A 155 31.80 -14.60 36.60
C LYS A 155 31.88 -13.19 37.20
N VAL A 156 31.30 -12.23 36.51
CA VAL A 156 31.25 -10.81 36.88
C VAL A 156 29.78 -10.31 36.94
N PRO A 157 29.50 -9.20 37.63
CA PRO A 157 28.15 -8.60 37.61
C PRO A 157 27.70 -8.22 36.20
N LEU A 158 26.42 -8.47 35.87
CA LEU A 158 25.84 -8.14 34.59
C LEU A 158 26.01 -6.64 34.24
N GLY A 159 25.85 -5.75 35.22
CA GLY A 159 25.96 -4.32 35.03
C GLY A 159 27.35 -3.80 34.60
N GLU A 160 28.38 -4.64 34.66
CA GLU A 160 29.75 -4.37 34.20
C GLU A 160 29.97 -4.82 32.74
N CYS A 161 28.99 -5.57 32.16
CA CYS A 161 29.02 -6.07 30.78
C CYS A 161 28.18 -5.17 29.87
N ARG A 162 28.75 -4.76 28.73
CA ARG A 162 28.08 -3.91 27.77
C ARG A 162 28.31 -4.38 26.33
N ALA A 163 27.25 -4.58 25.61
CA ALA A 163 27.32 -4.84 24.17
C ALA A 163 27.68 -3.57 23.39
N GLU A 164 28.61 -3.71 22.44
CA GLU A 164 29.02 -2.64 21.53
C GLU A 164 29.63 -3.23 20.25
N GLN A 165 29.11 -2.84 19.10
CA GLN A 165 29.63 -3.23 17.78
C GLN A 165 29.96 -4.72 17.64
N ASN A 166 28.97 -5.57 17.83
CA ASN A 166 29.08 -7.03 17.67
C ASN A 166 29.98 -7.72 18.71
N LYS A 167 30.26 -7.07 19.84
CA LYS A 167 31.03 -7.62 20.97
C LYS A 167 30.36 -7.27 22.29
N VAL A 168 30.64 -8.04 23.32
CA VAL A 168 30.39 -7.65 24.70
C VAL A 168 31.70 -7.32 25.37
N LEU A 169 31.74 -6.17 26.05
CA LEU A 169 32.90 -5.63 26.74
C LEU A 169 32.70 -5.69 28.25
N HIS A 170 33.75 -5.98 29.00
CA HIS A 170 33.82 -5.80 30.42
C HIS A 170 34.88 -4.76 30.73
N ALA A 171 34.45 -3.51 30.94
CA ALA A 171 35.34 -2.37 31.09
C ALA A 171 36.37 -2.51 32.23
N PRO A 172 36.00 -3.02 33.45
CA PRO A 172 36.96 -3.11 34.56
C PRO A 172 38.17 -4.02 34.27
N SER A 173 38.02 -5.07 33.43
CA SER A 173 39.13 -5.99 33.12
C SER A 173 39.66 -5.86 31.68
N GLY A 174 39.06 -5.03 30.85
CA GLY A 174 39.42 -4.88 29.43
C GLY A 174 39.11 -6.12 28.55
N ARG A 175 38.41 -7.14 29.09
CA ARG A 175 38.04 -8.34 28.34
C ARG A 175 36.92 -8.03 27.31
N SER A 176 36.93 -8.74 26.20
CA SER A 176 35.86 -8.70 25.21
C SER A 176 35.59 -10.09 24.63
N LEU A 177 34.34 -10.37 24.26
CA LEU A 177 33.92 -11.53 23.50
C LEU A 177 33.04 -11.08 22.33
N SER A 178 33.23 -11.67 21.17
CA SER A 178 32.37 -11.43 20.01
C SER A 178 30.97 -12.03 20.22
N PHE A 179 29.98 -11.53 19.49
CA PHE A 179 28.67 -12.15 19.52
C PHE A 179 28.68 -13.60 19.06
N GLY A 180 29.54 -13.96 18.10
CA GLY A 180 29.71 -15.35 17.65
C GLY A 180 30.24 -16.30 18.76
N GLU A 181 31.17 -15.84 19.61
CA GLU A 181 31.66 -16.62 20.74
C GLU A 181 30.62 -16.81 21.83
N LEU A 182 29.65 -15.88 21.94
CA LEU A 182 28.60 -15.88 22.95
C LEU A 182 27.28 -16.52 22.47
N ALA A 183 27.11 -16.72 21.17
CA ALA A 183 25.85 -17.10 20.57
C ALA A 183 25.20 -18.35 21.14
N GLU A 184 26.00 -19.43 21.31
CA GLU A 184 25.53 -20.70 21.86
C GLU A 184 25.13 -20.59 23.35
N ALA A 185 25.93 -19.91 24.15
CA ALA A 185 25.63 -19.68 25.56
C ALA A 185 24.39 -18.77 25.73
N ALA A 186 24.28 -17.72 24.95
CA ALA A 186 23.12 -16.82 24.95
C ALA A 186 21.84 -17.53 24.53
N ALA A 187 21.87 -18.38 23.48
CA ALA A 187 20.71 -19.14 23.01
C ALA A 187 20.12 -20.08 24.09
N GLY A 188 20.97 -20.58 25.01
CA GLY A 188 20.55 -21.40 26.15
C GLY A 188 19.84 -20.64 27.27
N LEU A 189 19.89 -19.28 27.29
CA LEU A 189 19.27 -18.47 28.33
C LEU A 189 17.77 -18.30 28.11
N GLU A 190 17.05 -18.01 29.18
CA GLU A 190 15.67 -17.55 29.10
C GLU A 190 15.61 -16.13 28.48
N VAL A 191 14.56 -15.87 27.69
CA VAL A 191 14.29 -14.53 27.15
C VAL A 191 13.85 -13.63 28.29
N PRO A 192 14.47 -12.46 28.49
CA PRO A 192 14.05 -11.52 29.53
C PRO A 192 12.59 -11.11 29.38
N ALA A 193 11.86 -10.98 30.51
CA ALA A 193 10.50 -10.51 30.52
C ALA A 193 10.42 -9.07 29.99
N ARG A 194 9.31 -8.69 29.35
CA ARG A 194 9.14 -7.38 28.68
C ARG A 194 9.38 -6.19 29.61
N ASP A 195 8.90 -6.27 30.85
CA ASP A 195 9.08 -5.24 31.87
C ASP A 195 10.53 -5.06 32.35
N LYS A 196 11.39 -6.00 32.02
CA LYS A 196 12.82 -5.99 32.35
C LYS A 196 13.71 -5.61 31.16
N LEU A 197 13.12 -5.35 30.01
CA LEU A 197 13.89 -4.95 28.83
C LEU A 197 14.36 -3.49 28.94
N LEU A 198 15.65 -3.30 28.73
CA LEU A 198 16.30 -2.00 28.73
C LEU A 198 16.41 -1.50 27.28
N LEU A 199 15.38 -0.79 26.81
CA LEU A 199 15.39 -0.17 25.48
C LEU A 199 16.29 1.05 25.48
N LYS A 200 16.96 1.29 24.35
CA LYS A 200 17.73 2.52 24.13
C LYS A 200 16.83 3.75 24.12
N LYS A 201 17.36 4.86 24.60
CA LYS A 201 16.73 6.17 24.39
C LYS A 201 17.11 6.71 23.00
N PRO A 202 16.32 7.64 22.43
CA PRO A 202 16.60 8.20 21.09
C PRO A 202 18.02 8.74 20.91
N GLU A 203 18.62 9.31 21.97
CA GLU A 203 19.99 9.86 21.95
C GLU A 203 21.05 8.76 21.78
N GLN A 204 20.72 7.52 22.12
CA GLN A 204 21.61 6.36 22.04
C GLN A 204 21.52 5.62 20.69
N PHE A 205 20.58 6.02 19.81
CA PHE A 205 20.43 5.39 18.52
C PHE A 205 21.62 5.64 17.62
N ARG A 206 22.09 4.59 17.00
CA ARG A 206 23.23 4.60 16.06
C ARG A 206 22.74 4.60 14.61
N TYR A 207 21.65 3.93 14.34
CA TYR A 207 21.06 3.74 12.99
C TYR A 207 19.70 4.39 12.87
N ILE A 208 18.83 4.21 13.87
CA ILE A 208 17.47 4.76 13.87
C ILE A 208 17.52 6.29 13.80
N GLY A 209 16.78 6.86 12.85
CA GLY A 209 16.69 8.31 12.63
C GLY A 209 17.89 8.93 11.92
N LYS A 210 18.81 8.10 11.40
CA LYS A 210 20.06 8.58 10.75
C LYS A 210 20.20 8.06 9.33
N ASP A 211 20.81 8.83 8.46
CA ASP A 211 21.07 8.48 7.04
C ASP A 211 22.35 7.62 6.89
N VAL A 212 22.48 6.55 7.72
CA VAL A 212 23.71 5.73 7.76
C VAL A 212 23.53 4.34 7.18
N ALA A 213 22.30 3.81 7.18
CA ALA A 213 21.99 2.48 6.67
C ALA A 213 21.45 2.56 5.23
N ARG A 214 22.28 2.17 4.27
CA ARG A 214 21.85 2.02 2.88
C ARG A 214 20.90 0.85 2.72
N ALA A 215 20.11 0.85 1.63
CA ALA A 215 19.22 -0.26 1.30
C ALA A 215 19.98 -1.59 1.27
N ILE A 216 19.60 -2.52 2.14
CA ILE A 216 20.31 -3.81 2.34
C ILE A 216 20.34 -4.64 1.05
N ASP A 217 19.28 -4.55 0.25
CA ASP A 217 19.14 -5.27 -1.02
C ASP A 217 19.72 -4.47 -2.21
N GLY A 218 20.14 -3.21 -2.00
CA GLY A 218 20.50 -2.28 -3.08
C GLY A 218 21.63 -2.76 -3.98
N ALA A 219 22.69 -3.33 -3.40
CA ALA A 219 23.82 -3.86 -4.17
C ALA A 219 23.40 -5.07 -5.03
N ASP A 220 22.55 -5.95 -4.52
CA ASP A 220 22.07 -7.11 -5.26
C ASP A 220 21.11 -6.70 -6.37
N ILE A 221 20.27 -5.69 -6.14
CA ILE A 221 19.35 -5.15 -7.15
C ILE A 221 20.13 -4.59 -8.34
N VAL A 222 21.08 -3.69 -8.11
CA VAL A 222 21.82 -3.02 -9.20
C VAL A 222 22.80 -3.94 -9.94
N ASN A 223 23.22 -5.06 -9.32
CA ASN A 223 24.10 -6.06 -9.93
C ASN A 223 23.34 -7.29 -10.47
N GLY A 224 22.00 -7.26 -10.46
CA GLY A 224 21.16 -8.36 -10.98
C GLY A 224 21.23 -9.65 -10.18
N ARG A 225 21.60 -9.59 -8.89
CA ARG A 225 21.65 -10.74 -7.99
C ARG A 225 20.41 -10.87 -7.10
N ALA A 226 19.58 -9.83 -7.05
CA ALA A 226 18.35 -9.84 -6.28
C ALA A 226 17.35 -10.85 -6.84
N GLY A 227 16.67 -11.59 -5.95
CA GLY A 227 15.70 -12.63 -6.33
C GLY A 227 14.27 -12.08 -6.33
N PHE A 228 13.75 -11.71 -7.50
CA PHE A 228 12.34 -11.38 -7.72
C PHE A 228 11.52 -12.61 -8.08
N GLY A 229 10.22 -12.48 -8.24
CA GLY A 229 9.34 -13.60 -8.62
C GLY A 229 9.72 -14.21 -9.98
N PHE A 230 10.15 -13.38 -10.94
CA PHE A 230 10.65 -13.84 -12.24
C PHE A 230 12.00 -14.58 -12.17
N ASP A 231 12.74 -14.44 -11.09
CA ASP A 231 14.06 -15.05 -10.93
C ASP A 231 14.05 -16.42 -10.26
N ALA A 232 12.87 -16.86 -9.77
CA ALA A 232 12.72 -18.22 -9.21
C ALA A 232 12.90 -19.25 -10.34
N ARG A 233 14.03 -19.98 -10.37
CA ARG A 233 14.40 -20.92 -11.43
C ARG A 233 14.79 -22.27 -10.87
N PHE A 234 14.33 -23.32 -11.55
CA PHE A 234 14.58 -24.72 -11.24
C PHE A 234 14.84 -25.48 -12.55
N ASP A 235 15.61 -26.55 -12.51
CA ASP A 235 16.06 -27.26 -13.70
C ASP A 235 14.93 -27.93 -14.52
N ASP A 236 13.82 -28.26 -13.85
CA ASP A 236 12.69 -29.02 -14.40
C ASP A 236 11.45 -28.15 -14.71
N MET A 237 11.63 -26.84 -14.90
CA MET A 237 10.50 -25.90 -15.01
C MET A 237 9.66 -26.10 -16.27
N LEU A 238 8.34 -25.93 -16.07
CA LEU A 238 7.36 -25.62 -17.11
C LEU A 238 6.87 -24.17 -16.94
N TYR A 239 6.37 -23.61 -18.02
CA TYR A 239 5.90 -22.23 -18.09
C TYR A 239 4.47 -22.20 -18.61
N ALA A 240 3.64 -21.34 -18.04
CA ALA A 240 2.25 -21.21 -18.46
C ALA A 240 1.84 -19.74 -18.59
N VAL A 241 0.99 -19.47 -19.55
CA VAL A 241 0.18 -18.26 -19.70
C VAL A 241 -1.27 -18.64 -19.83
N VAL A 242 -2.17 -17.78 -19.39
CA VAL A 242 -3.61 -18.07 -19.32
C VAL A 242 -4.38 -17.13 -20.24
N ALA A 243 -5.25 -17.66 -21.09
CA ALA A 243 -6.29 -16.89 -21.76
C ALA A 243 -7.48 -16.79 -20.80
N ARG A 244 -7.82 -15.57 -20.37
CA ARG A 244 -8.87 -15.29 -19.37
C ARG A 244 -10.09 -14.67 -20.00
N PRO A 245 -11.30 -14.81 -19.40
CA PRO A 245 -12.48 -14.11 -19.85
C PRO A 245 -12.21 -12.58 -19.90
N PRO A 246 -12.43 -11.92 -21.04
CA PRO A 246 -12.11 -10.51 -21.19
C PRO A 246 -13.05 -9.58 -20.42
N VAL A 247 -14.19 -10.09 -19.95
CA VAL A 247 -15.19 -9.37 -19.17
C VAL A 247 -15.28 -9.97 -17.77
N TYR A 248 -15.33 -9.14 -16.74
CA TYR A 248 -15.50 -9.60 -15.37
C TYR A 248 -16.83 -10.33 -15.17
N GLY A 249 -16.75 -11.58 -14.70
CA GLY A 249 -17.89 -12.48 -14.59
C GLY A 249 -18.24 -13.21 -15.88
N GLY A 250 -17.47 -13.02 -16.94
CA GLY A 250 -17.55 -13.80 -18.17
C GLY A 250 -17.18 -15.27 -17.93
N LYS A 251 -17.62 -16.15 -18.83
CA LYS A 251 -17.40 -17.60 -18.73
C LYS A 251 -16.86 -18.16 -20.03
N LEU A 252 -16.07 -19.22 -19.91
CA LEU A 252 -15.67 -20.03 -21.05
C LEU A 252 -16.90 -20.76 -21.61
N LYS A 253 -17.18 -20.62 -22.93
CA LYS A 253 -18.18 -21.41 -23.64
C LYS A 253 -17.57 -22.67 -24.23
N ARG A 254 -16.50 -22.47 -25.02
CA ARG A 254 -15.72 -23.56 -25.63
C ARG A 254 -14.36 -23.05 -26.07
N TYR A 255 -13.45 -23.97 -26.29
CA TYR A 255 -12.15 -23.66 -26.92
C TYR A 255 -11.71 -24.77 -27.85
N ASP A 256 -10.86 -24.42 -28.85
CA ASP A 256 -10.11 -25.35 -29.67
C ASP A 256 -8.62 -25.16 -29.45
N ALA A 257 -7.96 -26.21 -29.01
CA ALA A 257 -6.52 -26.24 -28.71
C ALA A 257 -5.68 -26.87 -29.85
N ALA A 258 -6.27 -27.30 -30.96
CA ALA A 258 -5.56 -28.08 -31.97
C ALA A 258 -4.38 -27.32 -32.57
N ALA A 259 -4.54 -26.01 -32.84
CA ALA A 259 -3.46 -25.17 -33.34
C ALA A 259 -2.40 -24.87 -32.27
N ALA A 260 -2.83 -24.60 -31.03
CA ALA A 260 -1.94 -24.34 -29.90
C ALA A 260 -1.02 -25.53 -29.60
N LEU A 261 -1.56 -26.75 -29.63
CA LEU A 261 -0.79 -27.97 -29.38
C LEU A 261 0.24 -28.29 -30.48
N LYS A 262 0.14 -27.66 -31.67
CA LYS A 262 1.14 -27.80 -32.76
C LYS A 262 2.29 -26.80 -32.60
N VAL A 263 2.20 -25.80 -31.74
CA VAL A 263 3.30 -24.85 -31.51
C VAL A 263 4.47 -25.58 -30.83
N PRO A 264 5.69 -25.51 -31.39
CA PRO A 264 6.84 -26.18 -30.81
C PRO A 264 7.10 -25.78 -29.38
N GLY A 265 7.23 -26.74 -28.49
CA GLY A 265 7.46 -26.54 -27.07
C GLY A 265 6.18 -26.45 -26.21
N VAL A 266 5.00 -26.38 -26.79
CA VAL A 266 3.74 -26.54 -26.05
C VAL A 266 3.58 -27.98 -25.59
N VAL A 267 3.27 -28.15 -24.31
CA VAL A 267 3.17 -29.47 -23.65
C VAL A 267 1.70 -29.86 -23.43
N LYS A 268 0.90 -28.91 -22.98
CA LYS A 268 -0.51 -29.19 -22.63
C LYS A 268 -1.35 -27.90 -22.61
N VAL A 269 -2.64 -28.06 -22.89
CA VAL A 269 -3.65 -27.00 -22.68
C VAL A 269 -4.60 -27.50 -21.59
N ILE A 270 -4.91 -26.63 -20.60
CA ILE A 270 -5.66 -26.97 -19.41
C ILE A 270 -6.67 -25.88 -19.10
N GLU A 271 -7.91 -26.26 -18.87
CA GLU A 271 -8.93 -25.34 -18.36
C GLU A 271 -8.73 -25.07 -16.87
N ILE A 272 -8.84 -23.81 -16.48
CA ILE A 272 -8.89 -23.35 -15.07
C ILE A 272 -10.31 -22.89 -14.78
N GLU A 273 -10.94 -23.51 -13.81
CA GLU A 273 -12.25 -23.09 -13.32
C GLU A 273 -12.13 -21.73 -12.60
N GLY A 274 -12.92 -20.74 -13.02
CA GLY A 274 -13.03 -19.45 -12.38
C GLY A 274 -14.06 -19.42 -11.26
N ARG A 275 -13.94 -18.43 -10.35
CA ARG A 275 -14.99 -18.18 -9.35
C ARG A 275 -16.04 -17.23 -9.92
N PRO A 276 -17.35 -17.49 -9.73
CA PRO A 276 -18.42 -16.54 -10.05
C PRO A 276 -18.29 -15.24 -9.25
N ILE A 277 -19.01 -14.19 -9.67
CA ILE A 277 -19.15 -12.96 -8.91
C ILE A 277 -19.94 -13.24 -7.60
N PRO A 278 -19.43 -12.79 -6.44
CA PRO A 278 -18.20 -12.05 -6.19
C PRO A 278 -16.97 -12.96 -6.27
N SER A 279 -15.95 -12.53 -7.02
CA SER A 279 -14.78 -13.38 -7.29
C SER A 279 -13.77 -13.43 -6.14
N GLU A 280 -13.89 -12.56 -5.16
CA GLU A 280 -12.90 -12.40 -4.08
C GLU A 280 -11.47 -12.29 -4.65
N PHE A 281 -10.53 -13.08 -4.10
CA PHE A 281 -9.15 -13.15 -4.56
C PHE A 281 -8.87 -14.41 -5.39
N GLN A 282 -9.90 -14.99 -6.00
CA GLN A 282 -9.78 -16.21 -6.79
C GLN A 282 -9.49 -15.91 -8.27
N PRO A 283 -8.91 -16.87 -9.01
CA PRO A 283 -8.74 -16.76 -10.44
C PRO A 283 -10.05 -16.49 -11.19
N LEU A 284 -9.98 -15.72 -12.26
CA LEU A 284 -11.10 -15.49 -13.17
C LEU A 284 -11.47 -16.75 -14.00
N GLY A 285 -10.58 -17.75 -13.98
CA GLY A 285 -10.68 -18.92 -14.84
C GLY A 285 -10.11 -18.69 -16.24
N GLY A 286 -10.30 -19.63 -17.12
CA GLY A 286 -9.85 -19.55 -18.50
C GLY A 286 -9.12 -20.79 -19.00
N VAL A 287 -8.28 -20.63 -20.03
CA VAL A 287 -7.54 -21.72 -20.68
C VAL A 287 -6.04 -21.45 -20.59
N ALA A 288 -5.32 -22.28 -19.86
CA ALA A 288 -3.88 -22.21 -19.70
C ALA A 288 -3.17 -22.98 -20.79
N VAL A 289 -2.13 -22.40 -21.37
CA VAL A 289 -1.17 -23.08 -22.26
C VAL A 289 0.12 -23.29 -21.49
N VAL A 290 0.49 -24.55 -21.30
CA VAL A 290 1.70 -24.98 -20.60
C VAL A 290 2.75 -25.39 -21.63
N ALA A 291 3.97 -24.88 -21.50
CA ALA A 291 5.05 -25.10 -22.46
C ALA A 291 6.43 -25.23 -21.78
N GLN A 292 7.43 -25.61 -22.54
CA GLN A 292 8.84 -25.75 -22.11
C GLN A 292 9.52 -24.39 -21.87
N ASN A 293 8.98 -23.29 -22.41
CA ASN A 293 9.44 -21.93 -22.19
C ASN A 293 8.29 -20.92 -22.36
N THR A 294 8.50 -19.71 -21.85
CA THR A 294 7.49 -18.64 -21.86
C THR A 294 7.06 -18.26 -23.28
N TRP A 295 7.98 -18.19 -24.24
CA TRP A 295 7.66 -17.81 -25.62
C TRP A 295 6.73 -18.82 -26.29
N ALA A 296 7.02 -20.12 -26.14
CA ALA A 296 6.15 -21.19 -26.66
C ALA A 296 4.75 -21.14 -26.01
N ALA A 297 4.66 -20.84 -24.69
CA ALA A 297 3.38 -20.67 -24.01
C ALA A 297 2.58 -19.49 -24.57
N ILE A 298 3.23 -18.33 -24.82
CA ILE A 298 2.62 -17.15 -25.42
C ILE A 298 2.12 -17.47 -26.84
N LYS A 299 2.97 -18.06 -27.68
CA LYS A 299 2.59 -18.42 -29.06
C LYS A 299 1.48 -19.46 -29.10
N GLY A 300 1.49 -20.41 -28.17
CA GLY A 300 0.40 -21.37 -28.01
C GLY A 300 -0.91 -20.69 -27.61
N ARG A 301 -0.89 -19.68 -26.69
CA ARG A 301 -2.06 -18.90 -26.32
C ARG A 301 -2.61 -18.08 -27.49
N GLU A 302 -1.74 -17.48 -28.29
CA GLU A 302 -2.15 -16.74 -29.49
C GLU A 302 -2.83 -17.65 -30.53
N ALA A 303 -2.45 -18.93 -30.58
CA ALA A 303 -3.02 -19.92 -31.49
C ALA A 303 -4.31 -20.60 -30.96
N LEU A 304 -4.74 -20.31 -29.72
CA LEU A 304 -6.01 -20.79 -29.17
C LEU A 304 -7.19 -20.11 -29.87
N VAL A 305 -8.21 -20.88 -30.17
CA VAL A 305 -9.53 -20.34 -30.52
C VAL A 305 -10.45 -20.49 -29.30
N VAL A 306 -10.89 -19.37 -28.74
CA VAL A 306 -11.69 -19.38 -27.50
C VAL A 306 -12.95 -18.55 -27.70
N GLU A 307 -14.10 -19.13 -27.32
CA GLU A 307 -15.36 -18.42 -27.23
C GLU A 307 -15.73 -18.15 -25.77
N TRP A 308 -16.08 -16.90 -25.50
CA TRP A 308 -16.48 -16.42 -24.21
C TRP A 308 -17.97 -16.03 -24.15
N ASP A 309 -18.58 -16.27 -23.01
CA ASP A 309 -19.82 -15.59 -22.61
C ASP A 309 -19.43 -14.34 -21.81
N ALA A 310 -19.89 -13.20 -22.24
CA ALA A 310 -19.57 -11.94 -21.57
C ALA A 310 -20.27 -11.78 -20.21
N GLY A 311 -21.36 -12.49 -19.97
CA GLY A 311 -22.10 -12.42 -18.71
C GLY A 311 -22.74 -11.04 -18.48
N VAL A 312 -23.06 -10.76 -17.21
CA VAL A 312 -23.85 -9.58 -16.80
C VAL A 312 -23.14 -8.24 -17.04
N ASN A 313 -21.81 -8.23 -17.11
CA ASN A 313 -21.02 -7.02 -17.30
C ASN A 313 -20.61 -6.78 -18.77
N GLY A 314 -21.16 -7.57 -19.73
CA GLY A 314 -20.83 -7.44 -21.14
C GLY A 314 -21.19 -6.10 -21.77
N GLY A 315 -22.09 -5.34 -21.16
CA GLY A 315 -22.46 -3.98 -21.59
C GLY A 315 -21.75 -2.85 -20.85
N TYR A 316 -20.78 -3.14 -19.98
CA TYR A 316 -20.08 -2.10 -19.23
C TYR A 316 -19.28 -1.19 -20.15
N ASP A 317 -19.59 0.10 -20.13
CA ASP A 317 -18.96 1.16 -20.92
C ASP A 317 -18.62 2.35 -20.02
N SER A 318 -17.36 2.78 -20.02
CA SER A 318 -16.89 3.85 -19.12
C SER A 318 -17.58 5.17 -19.34
N VAL A 319 -17.93 5.52 -20.58
CA VAL A 319 -18.60 6.80 -20.90
C VAL A 319 -20.04 6.78 -20.40
N ALA A 320 -20.75 5.69 -20.63
CA ALA A 320 -22.14 5.53 -20.16
C ALA A 320 -22.18 5.47 -18.63
N TYR A 321 -21.23 4.76 -18.01
CA TYR A 321 -21.17 4.62 -16.55
C TYR A 321 -20.81 5.93 -15.86
N ARG A 322 -19.90 6.73 -16.42
CA ARG A 322 -19.60 8.07 -15.93
C ARG A 322 -20.87 8.92 -15.82
N LYS A 323 -21.73 8.92 -16.85
CA LYS A 323 -23.01 9.65 -16.80
C LYS A 323 -23.92 9.19 -15.68
N GLN A 324 -23.96 7.89 -15.41
CA GLN A 324 -24.72 7.33 -14.28
C GLN A 324 -24.19 7.82 -12.93
N LEU A 325 -22.85 7.87 -12.75
CA LEU A 325 -22.23 8.39 -11.54
C LEU A 325 -22.49 9.90 -11.38
N GLU A 326 -22.41 10.69 -12.46
CA GLU A 326 -22.73 12.12 -12.47
C GLU A 326 -24.20 12.36 -12.09
N GLU A 327 -25.13 11.58 -12.64
CA GLU A 327 -26.55 11.65 -12.27
C GLU A 327 -26.79 11.28 -10.80
N ALA A 328 -26.09 10.25 -10.28
CA ALA A 328 -26.16 9.87 -8.88
C ALA A 328 -25.61 10.96 -7.97
N ALA A 329 -24.49 11.62 -8.36
CA ALA A 329 -23.89 12.72 -7.59
C ALA A 329 -24.82 13.94 -7.45
N ARG A 330 -25.73 14.13 -8.38
CA ARG A 330 -26.71 15.24 -8.37
C ARG A 330 -27.94 14.94 -7.52
N LYS A 331 -28.11 13.71 -7.02
CA LYS A 331 -29.21 13.28 -6.15
C LYS A 331 -28.72 13.05 -4.72
N PRO A 332 -29.56 13.22 -3.71
CA PRO A 332 -29.23 12.86 -2.34
C PRO A 332 -28.81 11.38 -2.26
N GLY A 333 -27.76 11.11 -1.48
CA GLY A 333 -27.26 9.78 -1.20
C GLY A 333 -27.39 9.39 0.27
N LYS A 334 -26.82 8.24 0.61
CA LYS A 334 -26.71 7.80 2.02
C LYS A 334 -25.85 8.81 2.78
N VAL A 335 -26.42 9.40 3.83
CA VAL A 335 -25.70 10.31 4.71
C VAL A 335 -24.65 9.54 5.52
N VAL A 336 -23.41 10.01 5.51
CA VAL A 336 -22.28 9.40 6.23
C VAL A 336 -21.68 10.31 7.31
N ARG A 337 -21.91 11.63 7.19
CA ARG A 337 -21.66 12.62 8.24
C ARG A 337 -22.65 13.76 8.09
N ASP A 338 -23.22 14.20 9.20
CA ASP A 338 -24.12 15.37 9.25
C ASP A 338 -23.81 16.16 10.54
N SER A 339 -23.33 17.36 10.38
CA SER A 339 -22.96 18.25 11.49
C SER A 339 -23.59 19.62 11.26
N GLY A 340 -24.25 20.20 12.26
CA GLY A 340 -24.99 21.43 12.12
C GLY A 340 -26.27 21.25 11.27
N ASP A 341 -26.63 22.26 10.48
CA ASP A 341 -27.81 22.23 9.60
C ASP A 341 -27.47 22.72 8.19
N ALA A 342 -26.62 21.95 7.51
CA ALA A 342 -26.20 22.24 6.14
C ALA A 342 -27.42 22.26 5.18
N ALA A 343 -28.38 21.35 5.36
CA ALA A 343 -29.55 21.23 4.49
C ALA A 343 -30.40 22.50 4.50
N ALA A 344 -30.67 23.10 5.65
CA ALA A 344 -31.41 24.34 5.76
C ALA A 344 -30.67 25.52 5.11
N LEU A 345 -29.33 25.57 5.24
CA LEU A 345 -28.54 26.63 4.61
C LEU A 345 -28.57 26.53 3.08
N PHE A 346 -28.44 25.36 2.51
CA PHE A 346 -28.57 25.14 1.06
C PHE A 346 -29.99 25.45 0.57
N ALA A 347 -31.03 25.10 1.35
CA ALA A 347 -32.43 25.42 0.99
C ALA A 347 -32.75 26.91 1.02
N ARG A 348 -32.10 27.71 1.87
CA ARG A 348 -32.23 29.18 1.90
C ARG A 348 -31.60 29.84 0.68
N GLY A 349 -30.72 29.17 -0.02
CA GLY A 349 -29.93 29.75 -1.10
C GLY A 349 -28.84 30.68 -0.57
N GLY A 350 -28.34 31.56 -1.43
CA GLY A 350 -27.26 32.49 -1.14
C GLY A 350 -26.11 32.35 -2.16
N ASP A 351 -24.90 32.71 -1.78
CA ASP A 351 -23.72 32.54 -2.61
C ASP A 351 -23.25 31.09 -2.58
N ILE A 352 -23.79 30.25 -3.45
CA ILE A 352 -23.47 28.84 -3.58
C ILE A 352 -22.40 28.66 -4.64
N VAL A 353 -21.28 28.08 -4.24
CA VAL A 353 -20.25 27.60 -5.15
C VAL A 353 -20.39 26.10 -5.30
N GLU A 354 -20.30 25.58 -6.52
CA GLU A 354 -20.35 24.15 -6.77
C GLU A 354 -19.33 23.69 -7.82
N ALA A 355 -18.84 22.48 -7.66
CA ALA A 355 -17.97 21.83 -8.62
C ALA A 355 -18.18 20.31 -8.60
N GLU A 356 -17.90 19.68 -9.74
CA GLU A 356 -17.95 18.24 -9.92
C GLU A 356 -16.62 17.78 -10.49
N TYR A 357 -16.02 16.76 -9.86
CA TYR A 357 -14.70 16.24 -10.22
C TYR A 357 -14.81 14.77 -10.63
N TYR A 358 -14.04 14.39 -11.63
CA TYR A 358 -14.02 13.05 -12.18
C TYR A 358 -12.61 12.44 -12.14
N LEU A 359 -12.52 11.19 -11.69
CA LEU A 359 -11.32 10.36 -11.74
C LEU A 359 -11.67 9.01 -12.40
N PRO A 360 -10.94 8.55 -13.45
CA PRO A 360 -11.20 7.26 -14.09
C PRO A 360 -10.65 6.09 -13.26
N HIS A 361 -10.94 4.85 -13.67
CA HIS A 361 -10.21 3.70 -13.17
C HIS A 361 -8.71 3.80 -13.48
N LEU A 362 -7.88 3.26 -12.57
CA LEU A 362 -6.42 3.20 -12.72
C LEU A 362 -5.93 1.78 -12.49
N ALA A 363 -4.84 1.38 -13.15
CA ALA A 363 -4.16 0.13 -12.91
C ALA A 363 -2.87 0.36 -12.11
N GLN A 364 -2.52 -0.57 -11.23
CA GLN A 364 -1.28 -0.52 -10.44
C GLN A 364 -0.03 -0.63 -11.32
N ALA A 365 -0.11 -1.41 -12.39
CA ALA A 365 0.91 -1.62 -13.40
C ALA A 365 2.34 -1.75 -12.81
N PRO A 366 2.57 -2.64 -11.81
CA PRO A 366 3.90 -2.83 -11.24
C PRO A 366 4.90 -3.23 -12.34
N MET A 367 6.17 -2.82 -12.21
CA MET A 367 7.18 -3.09 -13.25
C MET A 367 7.34 -4.60 -13.49
N GLU A 368 7.28 -5.41 -12.45
CA GLU A 368 7.15 -6.86 -12.52
C GLU A 368 5.65 -7.22 -12.56
N PRO A 369 5.09 -7.66 -13.70
CA PRO A 369 3.73 -8.18 -13.75
C PRO A 369 3.53 -9.35 -12.80
N PRO A 370 2.29 -9.73 -12.44
CA PRO A 370 2.03 -10.88 -11.60
C PRO A 370 2.70 -12.15 -12.12
N VAL A 371 3.40 -12.86 -11.26
CA VAL A 371 4.15 -14.08 -11.57
C VAL A 371 4.22 -14.97 -10.34
N SER A 372 4.12 -16.28 -10.50
CA SER A 372 4.38 -17.24 -9.43
C SER A 372 4.90 -18.54 -9.99
N THR A 373 5.84 -19.16 -9.28
CA THR A 373 6.28 -20.53 -9.51
C THR A 373 5.71 -21.42 -8.43
N ALA A 374 5.11 -22.54 -8.80
CA ALA A 374 4.55 -23.51 -7.88
C ALA A 374 5.09 -24.91 -8.15
N TRP A 375 5.21 -25.70 -7.08
CA TRP A 375 5.55 -27.10 -7.11
C TRP A 375 4.52 -27.90 -6.29
N TYR A 376 4.05 -29.02 -6.83
CA TYR A 376 3.09 -29.88 -6.18
C TYR A 376 3.57 -31.32 -6.20
N LYS A 377 3.62 -31.99 -5.05
CA LYS A 377 4.00 -33.41 -4.93
C LYS A 377 3.48 -33.99 -3.61
N ASP A 378 3.07 -35.24 -3.65
CA ASP A 378 2.69 -36.03 -2.48
C ASP A 378 1.70 -35.33 -1.51
N GLY A 379 0.74 -34.58 -2.08
CA GLY A 379 -0.25 -33.84 -1.32
C GLY A 379 0.27 -32.54 -0.65
N ALA A 380 1.44 -32.05 -1.03
CA ALA A 380 1.99 -30.77 -0.60
C ALA A 380 2.12 -29.79 -1.78
N CYS A 381 2.01 -28.51 -1.49
CA CYS A 381 2.18 -27.42 -2.45
C CYS A 381 3.17 -26.40 -1.91
N GLU A 382 4.20 -26.09 -2.68
CA GLU A 382 5.17 -25.04 -2.38
C GLU A 382 5.15 -24.00 -3.49
N VAL A 383 5.14 -22.70 -3.12
CA VAL A 383 5.12 -21.60 -4.08
C VAL A 383 6.21 -20.57 -3.78
N TRP A 384 6.71 -19.94 -4.84
CA TRP A 384 7.59 -18.77 -4.83
C TRP A 384 6.84 -17.63 -5.47
N ALA A 385 6.52 -16.61 -4.68
CA ALA A 385 5.64 -15.54 -5.14
C ALA A 385 6.02 -14.17 -4.57
N PRO A 386 5.99 -13.12 -5.41
CA PRO A 386 6.08 -11.73 -4.99
C PRO A 386 4.73 -11.26 -4.43
N THR A 387 4.41 -11.65 -3.19
CA THR A 387 3.12 -11.38 -2.55
C THR A 387 3.23 -10.40 -1.37
N GLN A 388 2.25 -9.50 -1.24
CA GLN A 388 2.10 -8.58 -0.09
C GLN A 388 1.35 -9.24 1.09
N ALA A 389 0.65 -10.36 0.85
CA ALA A 389 -0.16 -11.05 1.83
C ALA A 389 0.16 -12.56 1.85
N PRO A 390 1.31 -12.96 2.43
CA PRO A 390 1.78 -14.36 2.40
C PRO A 390 0.83 -15.33 3.09
N GLN A 391 0.25 -14.94 4.23
CA GLN A 391 -0.68 -15.78 4.97
C GLN A 391 -1.97 -16.03 4.19
N VAL A 392 -2.59 -14.97 3.67
CA VAL A 392 -3.79 -15.07 2.81
C VAL A 392 -3.51 -15.93 1.58
N THR A 393 -2.31 -15.79 0.99
CA THR A 393 -1.88 -16.64 -0.12
C THR A 393 -1.85 -18.12 0.27
N ARG A 394 -1.29 -18.45 1.43
CA ARG A 394 -1.21 -19.81 1.97
C ARG A 394 -2.60 -20.39 2.22
N GLU A 395 -3.49 -19.63 2.86
CA GLU A 395 -4.87 -20.00 3.15
C GLU A 395 -5.66 -20.31 1.87
N ARG A 396 -5.56 -19.43 0.87
CA ARG A 396 -6.30 -19.59 -0.39
C ARG A 396 -5.80 -20.77 -1.22
N ILE A 397 -4.50 -21.09 -1.17
CA ILE A 397 -3.97 -22.31 -1.80
C ILE A 397 -4.49 -23.53 -1.08
N ALA A 398 -4.44 -23.58 0.26
CA ALA A 398 -4.94 -24.68 1.05
C ALA A 398 -6.43 -24.96 0.77
N GLU A 399 -7.26 -23.90 0.77
CA GLU A 399 -8.68 -23.95 0.43
C GLU A 399 -8.91 -24.46 -1.00
N ARG A 400 -8.27 -23.86 -1.99
CA ARG A 400 -8.49 -24.14 -3.42
C ARG A 400 -8.07 -25.55 -3.82
N LEU A 401 -6.95 -26.02 -3.29
CA LEU A 401 -6.42 -27.35 -3.59
C LEU A 401 -6.94 -28.44 -2.64
N LYS A 402 -7.71 -28.04 -1.61
CA LYS A 402 -8.20 -28.91 -0.52
C LYS A 402 -7.05 -29.63 0.18
N LEU A 403 -6.03 -28.87 0.55
CA LEU A 403 -4.86 -29.37 1.27
C LEU A 403 -4.92 -28.99 2.75
N PRO A 404 -4.36 -29.82 3.65
CA PRO A 404 -4.06 -29.39 5.00
C PRO A 404 -3.18 -28.12 4.98
N PHE A 405 -3.40 -27.20 5.91
CA PHE A 405 -2.69 -25.94 5.95
C PHE A 405 -1.16 -26.09 6.08
N ASP A 406 -0.71 -27.08 6.85
CA ASP A 406 0.70 -27.42 7.06
C ASP A 406 1.38 -28.05 5.82
N LYS A 407 0.60 -28.39 4.78
CA LYS A 407 1.09 -28.89 3.50
C LYS A 407 1.28 -27.80 2.43
N VAL A 408 1.10 -26.54 2.81
CA VAL A 408 1.28 -25.40 1.93
C VAL A 408 2.41 -24.51 2.45
N THR A 409 3.41 -24.26 1.60
CA THR A 409 4.53 -23.34 1.88
C THR A 409 4.52 -22.18 0.89
N VAL A 410 4.65 -20.96 1.40
CA VAL A 410 4.75 -19.74 0.59
C VAL A 410 6.10 -19.09 0.83
N ASN A 411 7.00 -19.19 -0.14
CA ASN A 411 8.28 -18.49 -0.16
C ASN A 411 8.08 -17.11 -0.78
N VAL A 412 8.32 -16.08 0.00
CA VAL A 412 8.14 -14.69 -0.43
C VAL A 412 9.41 -14.21 -1.11
N THR A 413 9.30 -13.80 -2.37
CA THR A 413 10.39 -13.18 -3.14
C THR A 413 10.36 -11.66 -2.99
N LEU A 414 11.39 -10.95 -3.45
CA LEU A 414 11.29 -9.52 -3.67
C LEU A 414 10.19 -9.23 -4.71
N LEU A 415 9.48 -8.12 -4.52
CA LEU A 415 8.44 -7.67 -5.43
C LEU A 415 9.00 -6.54 -6.32
N GLY A 416 8.93 -6.70 -7.63
CA GLY A 416 9.21 -5.62 -8.58
C GLY A 416 8.06 -4.61 -8.66
N GLY A 417 7.70 -4.04 -7.50
CA GLY A 417 6.51 -3.22 -7.28
C GLY A 417 5.29 -4.05 -6.87
N GLY A 418 4.33 -3.38 -6.22
CA GLY A 418 3.09 -4.03 -5.78
C GLY A 418 1.91 -3.06 -5.88
N PHE A 419 1.98 -1.93 -5.20
CA PHE A 419 0.99 -0.84 -5.18
C PHE A 419 -0.42 -1.31 -4.80
N GLY A 420 -0.53 -2.43 -4.07
CA GLY A 420 -1.80 -3.06 -3.72
C GLY A 420 -2.23 -4.19 -4.66
N ARG A 421 -1.64 -4.37 -5.87
CA ARG A 421 -1.98 -5.47 -6.78
C ARG A 421 -1.61 -6.84 -6.20
N LYS A 422 -0.41 -6.95 -5.65
CA LYS A 422 0.16 -8.22 -5.20
C LYS A 422 -0.30 -8.66 -3.79
N SER A 423 -1.29 -7.98 -3.20
CA SER A 423 -2.00 -8.47 -2.02
C SER A 423 -3.14 -9.46 -2.36
N LYS A 424 -3.43 -9.66 -3.66
CA LYS A 424 -4.44 -10.60 -4.15
C LYS A 424 -3.73 -11.79 -4.79
N PRO A 425 -3.91 -13.01 -4.26
CA PRO A 425 -3.17 -14.19 -4.70
C PRO A 425 -3.73 -14.91 -5.93
N ASP A 426 -4.64 -14.30 -6.71
CA ASP A 426 -5.25 -14.91 -7.89
C ASP A 426 -4.21 -15.53 -8.85
N PHE A 427 -3.13 -14.82 -9.13
CA PHE A 427 -2.03 -15.29 -9.98
C PHE A 427 -1.22 -16.44 -9.35
N VAL A 428 -1.13 -16.48 -8.02
CA VAL A 428 -0.45 -17.58 -7.30
C VAL A 428 -1.30 -18.83 -7.32
N LEU A 429 -2.62 -18.66 -7.18
CA LEU A 429 -3.58 -19.76 -7.28
C LEU A 429 -3.59 -20.41 -8.66
N GLU A 430 -3.47 -19.62 -9.74
CA GLU A 430 -3.30 -20.17 -11.10
C GLU A 430 -2.08 -21.10 -11.18
N ALA A 431 -0.94 -20.69 -10.64
CA ALA A 431 0.27 -21.50 -10.63
C ALA A 431 0.08 -22.79 -9.80
N ALA A 432 -0.52 -22.69 -8.61
CA ALA A 432 -0.75 -23.83 -7.72
C ALA A 432 -1.72 -24.84 -8.34
N ILE A 433 -2.80 -24.37 -8.99
CA ILE A 433 -3.77 -25.23 -9.70
C ILE A 433 -3.08 -25.98 -10.84
N LEU A 434 -2.29 -25.29 -11.64
CA LEU A 434 -1.60 -25.89 -12.79
C LEU A 434 -0.48 -26.84 -12.35
N ALA A 435 0.27 -26.54 -11.29
CA ALA A 435 1.31 -27.42 -10.78
C ALA A 435 0.76 -28.77 -10.31
N LYS A 436 -0.49 -28.83 -9.81
CA LYS A 436 -1.17 -30.08 -9.46
C LYS A 436 -1.37 -31.02 -10.65
N ALA A 437 -1.43 -30.48 -11.89
CA ALA A 437 -1.51 -31.27 -13.12
C ALA A 437 -0.16 -31.82 -13.59
N PHE A 438 0.96 -31.43 -12.97
CA PHE A 438 2.33 -31.87 -13.25
C PHE A 438 3.09 -32.20 -11.95
N PRO A 439 2.67 -33.24 -11.23
CA PRO A 439 3.27 -33.58 -9.94
C PRO A 439 4.80 -33.77 -10.05
N GLY A 440 5.55 -33.16 -9.13
CA GLY A 440 7.00 -33.23 -9.08
C GLY A 440 7.73 -32.29 -10.03
N ARG A 441 7.01 -31.48 -10.83
CA ARG A 441 7.60 -30.45 -11.72
C ARG A 441 7.29 -29.05 -11.18
N HIS A 442 8.27 -28.14 -11.30
CA HIS A 442 8.02 -26.71 -11.06
C HIS A 442 7.28 -26.09 -12.23
N LEU A 443 6.23 -25.33 -11.97
CA LEU A 443 5.45 -24.65 -13.00
C LEU A 443 5.33 -23.16 -12.67
N ARG A 444 5.72 -22.31 -13.61
CA ARG A 444 5.57 -20.86 -13.52
C ARG A 444 4.36 -20.41 -14.31
N VAL A 445 3.46 -19.67 -13.67
CA VAL A 445 2.48 -18.83 -14.37
C VAL A 445 3.04 -17.42 -14.46
N GLN A 446 3.04 -16.88 -15.63
CA GLN A 446 3.51 -15.52 -15.91
C GLN A 446 2.41 -14.73 -16.60
N TRP A 447 2.03 -13.61 -16.01
CA TRP A 447 1.20 -12.62 -16.67
C TRP A 447 2.05 -11.76 -17.59
N THR A 448 1.53 -11.44 -18.79
CA THR A 448 2.12 -10.40 -19.65
C THR A 448 1.69 -9.03 -19.14
N ARG A 449 2.20 -7.94 -19.70
CA ARG A 449 1.74 -6.59 -19.37
C ARG A 449 0.27 -6.40 -19.75
N GLU A 450 -0.14 -6.97 -20.86
CA GLU A 450 -1.53 -6.97 -21.32
C GLU A 450 -2.42 -7.69 -20.30
N ASP A 451 -2.01 -8.84 -19.79
CA ASP A 451 -2.74 -9.56 -18.73
C ASP A 451 -2.87 -8.71 -17.46
N ASP A 452 -1.80 -8.04 -17.04
CA ASP A 452 -1.81 -7.19 -15.84
C ASP A 452 -2.74 -5.99 -15.99
N LEU A 453 -2.79 -5.36 -17.17
CA LEU A 453 -3.68 -4.23 -17.43
C LEU A 453 -5.14 -4.66 -17.62
N HIS A 454 -5.40 -5.80 -18.26
CA HIS A 454 -6.77 -6.27 -18.53
C HIS A 454 -7.46 -6.89 -17.33
N PHE A 455 -6.70 -7.59 -16.49
CA PHE A 455 -7.27 -8.45 -15.45
C PHE A 455 -6.88 -8.01 -14.03
N SER A 456 -6.61 -6.73 -13.82
CA SER A 456 -6.23 -6.21 -12.51
C SER A 456 -7.43 -6.05 -11.56
N TYR A 457 -7.14 -5.60 -10.34
CA TYR A 457 -8.09 -5.05 -9.38
C TYR A 457 -7.90 -3.52 -9.40
N PHE A 458 -8.71 -2.84 -10.19
CA PHE A 458 -8.51 -1.44 -10.51
C PHE A 458 -8.75 -0.52 -9.32
N HIS A 459 -8.07 0.64 -9.32
CA HIS A 459 -8.54 1.76 -8.52
C HIS A 459 -9.93 2.16 -8.98
N THR A 460 -10.77 2.55 -8.03
CA THR A 460 -12.16 2.91 -8.35
C THR A 460 -12.26 4.15 -9.24
N VAL A 461 -13.20 4.12 -10.18
CA VAL A 461 -13.68 5.34 -10.85
C VAL A 461 -14.49 6.15 -9.84
N SER A 462 -14.45 7.48 -9.89
CA SER A 462 -15.14 8.33 -8.93
C SER A 462 -15.68 9.60 -9.57
N VAL A 463 -16.87 10.03 -9.11
CA VAL A 463 -17.41 11.37 -9.29
C VAL A 463 -17.61 11.99 -7.90
N GLU A 464 -16.99 13.14 -7.71
CA GLU A 464 -17.03 13.90 -6.46
C GLU A 464 -17.76 15.23 -6.72
N ARG A 465 -18.95 15.42 -6.13
CA ARG A 465 -19.71 16.67 -6.22
C ARG A 465 -19.64 17.44 -4.92
N LEU A 466 -19.15 18.66 -5.00
CA LEU A 466 -18.98 19.54 -3.84
C LEU A 466 -19.83 20.81 -4.02
N GLN A 467 -20.40 21.27 -2.91
CA GLN A 467 -21.10 22.55 -2.83
C GLN A 467 -20.72 23.24 -1.51
N ALA A 468 -20.61 24.57 -1.54
CA ALA A 468 -20.41 25.39 -0.37
C ALA A 468 -21.31 26.61 -0.42
N VAL A 469 -21.93 26.96 0.72
CA VAL A 469 -22.59 28.25 0.94
C VAL A 469 -21.59 29.17 1.60
N LEU A 470 -21.22 30.29 0.96
CA LEU A 470 -20.24 31.22 1.52
C LEU A 470 -20.89 32.24 2.46
N GLY A 471 -20.18 32.57 3.53
CA GLY A 471 -20.51 33.67 4.43
C GLY A 471 -19.97 35.02 3.94
N ALA A 472 -20.22 36.07 4.70
CA ALA A 472 -19.72 37.41 4.44
C ALA A 472 -18.19 37.53 4.50
N ASP A 473 -17.53 36.59 5.16
CA ASP A 473 -16.09 36.44 5.27
C ASP A 473 -15.47 35.59 4.13
N GLU A 474 -16.29 35.23 3.14
CA GLU A 474 -15.94 34.36 2.00
C GLU A 474 -15.53 32.93 2.41
N LEU A 475 -15.78 32.53 3.67
CA LEU A 475 -15.56 31.16 4.13
C LEU A 475 -16.85 30.33 4.06
N PRO A 476 -16.78 29.02 3.84
CA PRO A 476 -17.93 28.14 3.85
C PRO A 476 -18.67 28.14 5.21
N GLN A 477 -19.93 28.53 5.18
CA GLN A 477 -20.86 28.35 6.30
C GLN A 477 -21.54 26.98 6.25
N ALA A 478 -21.67 26.42 5.05
CA ALA A 478 -22.11 25.05 4.84
C ALA A 478 -21.30 24.38 3.75
N TRP A 479 -21.10 23.08 3.91
CA TRP A 479 -20.37 22.22 2.98
C TRP A 479 -21.16 20.95 2.72
N LEU A 480 -21.40 20.64 1.45
CA LEU A 480 -21.94 19.38 0.97
C LEU A 480 -20.91 18.70 0.10
N HIS A 481 -20.63 17.41 0.35
CA HIS A 481 -19.81 16.59 -0.53
C HIS A 481 -20.48 15.24 -0.76
N ARG A 482 -20.71 14.87 -2.01
CA ARG A 482 -21.19 13.58 -2.47
C ARG A 482 -20.08 12.84 -3.19
N SER A 483 -19.62 11.73 -2.61
CA SER A 483 -18.63 10.83 -3.20
C SER A 483 -19.33 9.62 -3.79
N VAL A 484 -19.21 9.42 -5.10
CA VAL A 484 -19.88 8.36 -5.86
C VAL A 484 -18.85 7.48 -6.54
N ALA A 485 -18.60 6.30 -5.97
CA ALA A 485 -17.62 5.37 -6.47
C ALA A 485 -17.98 3.92 -6.12
N PRO A 486 -17.73 2.94 -7.00
CA PRO A 486 -17.84 1.53 -6.67
C PRO A 486 -16.92 1.16 -5.50
N SER A 487 -17.45 0.39 -4.56
CA SER A 487 -16.72 -0.04 -3.37
C SER A 487 -15.84 -1.26 -3.63
N ILE A 488 -14.70 -1.32 -2.95
CA ILE A 488 -13.86 -2.52 -2.85
C ILE A 488 -14.63 -3.69 -2.23
N THR A 489 -15.60 -3.42 -1.36
CA THR A 489 -16.43 -4.46 -0.72
C THR A 489 -17.27 -5.27 -1.73
N ALA A 490 -17.46 -4.76 -2.95
CA ALA A 490 -18.12 -5.49 -4.04
C ALA A 490 -17.35 -6.77 -4.47
N LEU A 491 -16.07 -6.90 -4.10
CA LEU A 491 -15.31 -8.14 -4.27
C LEU A 491 -15.83 -9.30 -3.39
N PHE A 492 -16.52 -8.97 -2.30
CA PHE A 492 -16.95 -9.94 -1.28
C PHE A 492 -18.46 -10.07 -1.16
N GLY A 493 -19.21 -9.03 -1.53
CA GLY A 493 -20.66 -8.98 -1.47
C GLY A 493 -21.27 -8.43 -2.76
N PRO A 494 -22.14 -9.18 -3.45
CA PRO A 494 -22.68 -8.78 -4.76
C PRO A 494 -23.54 -7.51 -4.69
N ASP A 495 -24.13 -7.23 -3.53
CA ASP A 495 -25.03 -6.09 -3.33
C ASP A 495 -24.33 -4.84 -2.75
N SER A 496 -23.00 -4.84 -2.68
CA SER A 496 -22.22 -3.71 -2.18
C SER A 496 -22.21 -2.57 -3.20
N LYS A 497 -23.13 -1.60 -3.01
CA LYS A 497 -23.26 -0.42 -3.88
C LYS A 497 -22.77 0.87 -3.24
N HIS A 498 -22.40 0.82 -1.96
CA HIS A 498 -21.90 1.95 -1.19
C HIS A 498 -20.47 1.69 -0.75
N GLN A 499 -19.66 2.75 -0.68
CA GLN A 499 -18.32 2.67 -0.12
C GLN A 499 -18.38 2.26 1.36
N GLY A 500 -17.42 1.44 1.78
CA GLY A 500 -17.27 1.03 3.16
C GLY A 500 -16.74 2.15 4.07
N ALA A 501 -16.91 2.02 5.38
CA ALA A 501 -16.43 3.02 6.34
C ALA A 501 -14.92 3.30 6.20
N PHE A 502 -14.12 2.27 5.87
CA PHE A 502 -12.68 2.43 5.64
C PHE A 502 -12.36 3.25 4.39
N GLU A 503 -13.18 3.17 3.33
CA GLU A 503 -13.02 3.98 2.11
C GLU A 503 -13.42 5.43 2.37
N LEU A 504 -14.53 5.64 3.08
CA LEU A 504 -15.04 6.96 3.45
C LEU A 504 -14.14 7.69 4.46
N GLY A 505 -13.51 6.95 5.40
CA GLY A 505 -12.53 7.47 6.35
C GLY A 505 -11.19 7.87 5.74
N MET A 506 -11.03 7.62 4.43
CA MET A 506 -9.85 8.04 3.67
C MET A 506 -10.06 9.43 3.03
N GLY A 507 -10.20 10.46 3.84
CA GLY A 507 -10.24 11.87 3.39
C GLY A 507 -11.63 12.47 3.29
N LEU A 508 -12.73 11.68 3.29
CA LEU A 508 -14.09 12.21 3.24
C LEU A 508 -14.62 12.50 4.64
N THR A 509 -14.91 11.46 5.43
CA THR A 509 -15.54 11.64 6.74
C THR A 509 -14.63 12.34 7.74
N ASN A 510 -13.32 12.16 7.64
CA ASN A 510 -12.32 12.80 8.49
C ASN A 510 -11.87 14.20 7.99
N LEU A 511 -12.71 14.90 7.23
CA LEU A 511 -12.47 16.28 6.77
C LEU A 511 -12.21 17.21 7.97
N PRO A 512 -11.01 17.86 8.06
CA PRO A 512 -10.57 18.57 9.27
C PRO A 512 -10.95 20.04 9.33
N PHE A 513 -11.73 20.55 8.38
CA PHE A 513 -12.04 21.96 8.24
C PHE A 513 -12.95 22.49 9.38
N ALA A 514 -12.74 23.74 9.77
CA ALA A 514 -13.54 24.43 10.77
C ALA A 514 -14.84 24.99 10.17
N ILE A 515 -15.61 24.14 9.53
CA ILE A 515 -16.89 24.50 8.90
C ILE A 515 -18.02 24.11 9.86
N PRO A 516 -18.95 25.04 10.19
CA PRO A 516 -19.97 24.77 11.20
C PRO A 516 -21.06 23.79 10.74
N ASN A 517 -21.34 23.72 9.43
CA ASN A 517 -22.40 22.87 8.89
C ASN A 517 -21.83 22.00 7.75
N VAL A 518 -21.70 20.70 8.01
CA VAL A 518 -21.10 19.75 7.08
C VAL A 518 -22.04 18.59 6.84
N ARG A 519 -22.35 18.31 5.57
CA ARG A 519 -23.12 17.15 5.14
C ARG A 519 -22.34 16.36 4.09
N LEU A 520 -22.06 15.10 4.40
CA LEU A 520 -21.34 14.20 3.49
C LEU A 520 -22.26 13.03 3.15
N GLU A 521 -22.31 12.69 1.86
CA GLU A 521 -23.22 11.68 1.35
C GLU A 521 -22.47 10.71 0.41
N ASN A 522 -22.89 9.44 0.42
CA ASN A 522 -22.40 8.39 -0.44
C ASN A 522 -23.56 7.77 -1.24
N PRO A 523 -23.87 8.28 -2.46
CA PRO A 523 -24.84 7.68 -3.38
C PRO A 523 -24.41 6.28 -3.86
N GLU A 524 -25.36 5.51 -4.40
CA GLU A 524 -25.10 4.17 -4.93
C GLU A 524 -24.23 4.19 -6.19
N ALA A 525 -23.27 3.26 -6.26
CA ALA A 525 -22.43 3.00 -7.42
C ALA A 525 -22.12 1.49 -7.53
N PRO A 526 -22.84 0.73 -8.38
CA PRO A 526 -22.59 -0.71 -8.54
C PRO A 526 -21.25 -0.97 -9.25
N ALA A 527 -20.50 -1.97 -8.81
CA ALA A 527 -19.25 -2.37 -9.46
C ALA A 527 -19.50 -3.29 -10.66
N HIS A 528 -18.91 -2.97 -11.81
CA HIS A 528 -18.96 -3.77 -13.04
C HIS A 528 -17.63 -4.46 -13.38
N THR A 529 -16.59 -4.18 -12.60
CA THR A 529 -15.27 -4.79 -12.70
C THR A 529 -14.70 -5.02 -11.31
N ARG A 530 -13.53 -5.68 -11.21
CA ARG A 530 -12.84 -5.84 -9.93
C ARG A 530 -12.26 -4.51 -9.48
N VAL A 531 -12.77 -3.97 -8.39
CA VAL A 531 -12.22 -2.80 -7.70
C VAL A 531 -11.38 -3.28 -6.53
N GLY A 532 -10.20 -2.72 -6.36
CA GLY A 532 -9.29 -3.15 -5.29
C GLY A 532 -8.37 -2.04 -4.79
N TRP A 533 -7.49 -2.43 -3.86
CA TRP A 533 -6.56 -1.49 -3.28
C TRP A 533 -5.52 -1.04 -4.30
N PHE A 534 -5.38 0.25 -4.39
CA PHE A 534 -4.33 0.95 -5.11
C PHE A 534 -3.64 1.88 -4.12
N ARG A 535 -2.34 2.11 -4.25
CA ARG A 535 -1.58 2.99 -3.34
C ARG A 535 -2.34 4.27 -3.01
N SER A 536 -2.70 4.48 -1.75
CA SER A 536 -3.50 5.57 -1.19
C SER A 536 -5.03 5.45 -1.32
N VAL A 537 -5.55 4.47 -2.07
CA VAL A 537 -6.98 4.12 -2.13
C VAL A 537 -7.87 5.35 -2.33
N SER A 538 -8.96 5.47 -1.59
CA SER A 538 -9.95 6.56 -1.72
C SER A 538 -9.42 7.95 -1.28
N ASN A 539 -8.23 8.02 -0.66
CA ASN A 539 -7.59 9.32 -0.45
C ASN A 539 -7.30 10.06 -1.76
N ILE A 540 -7.12 9.35 -2.90
CA ILE A 540 -6.79 9.99 -4.19
C ILE A 540 -7.96 10.86 -4.69
N PRO A 541 -9.18 10.31 -4.93
CA PRO A 541 -10.31 11.13 -5.40
C PRO A 541 -10.74 12.17 -4.36
N HIS A 542 -10.78 11.82 -3.07
CA HIS A 542 -11.20 12.76 -2.05
C HIS A 542 -10.24 13.95 -1.92
N ALA A 543 -8.92 13.71 -1.89
CA ALA A 543 -7.95 14.82 -1.85
C ALA A 543 -7.98 15.66 -3.12
N PHE A 544 -8.08 15.02 -4.30
CA PHE A 544 -8.18 15.74 -5.57
C PHE A 544 -9.34 16.70 -5.58
N ALA A 545 -10.54 16.23 -5.26
CA ALA A 545 -11.74 17.04 -5.27
C ALA A 545 -11.73 18.13 -4.18
N ILE A 546 -11.45 17.76 -2.93
CA ILE A 546 -11.49 18.69 -1.79
C ILE A 546 -10.47 19.81 -1.95
N GLN A 547 -9.21 19.49 -2.24
CA GLN A 547 -8.14 20.49 -2.32
C GLN A 547 -8.21 21.35 -3.59
N SER A 548 -8.75 20.80 -4.70
CA SER A 548 -9.04 21.59 -5.89
C SER A 548 -10.19 22.56 -5.63
N PHE A 549 -11.26 22.11 -4.97
CA PHE A 549 -12.40 22.95 -4.62
C PHE A 549 -12.02 24.07 -3.65
N VAL A 550 -11.16 23.80 -2.65
CA VAL A 550 -10.59 24.84 -1.78
C VAL A 550 -9.82 25.88 -2.60
N GLY A 551 -9.05 25.46 -3.60
CA GLY A 551 -8.38 26.38 -4.54
C GLY A 551 -9.35 27.22 -5.36
N GLU A 552 -10.52 26.68 -5.70
CA GLU A 552 -11.59 27.43 -6.41
C GLU A 552 -12.23 28.46 -5.49
N LEU A 553 -12.52 28.09 -4.23
CA LEU A 553 -13.06 29.01 -3.22
C LEU A 553 -12.08 30.15 -2.92
N ALA A 554 -10.79 29.85 -2.76
CA ALA A 554 -9.75 30.85 -2.56
C ALA A 554 -9.68 31.88 -3.71
N ALA A 555 -9.76 31.39 -4.96
CA ALA A 555 -9.76 32.25 -6.14
C ALA A 555 -11.01 33.13 -6.22
N LYS A 556 -12.20 32.58 -5.91
CA LYS A 556 -13.44 33.35 -5.82
C LYS A 556 -13.36 34.43 -4.78
N ALA A 557 -12.79 34.15 -3.62
CA ALA A 557 -12.58 35.09 -2.53
C ALA A 557 -11.45 36.10 -2.80
N GLY A 558 -10.70 35.97 -3.90
CA GLY A 558 -9.55 36.81 -4.19
C GLY A 558 -8.42 36.69 -3.16
N GLN A 559 -8.33 35.55 -2.46
CA GLN A 559 -7.37 35.31 -1.42
C GLN A 559 -6.24 34.37 -1.87
N ASP A 560 -5.06 34.50 -1.22
CA ASP A 560 -3.97 33.56 -1.42
C ASP A 560 -4.42 32.12 -1.05
N PRO A 561 -4.22 31.12 -1.91
CA PRO A 561 -4.69 29.76 -1.67
C PRO A 561 -4.14 29.11 -0.39
N LYS A 562 -2.88 29.38 -0.02
CA LYS A 562 -2.29 28.90 1.22
C LYS A 562 -2.98 29.54 2.43
N ASP A 563 -3.14 30.85 2.41
CA ASP A 563 -3.75 31.59 3.52
C ASP A 563 -5.23 31.23 3.68
N TYR A 564 -5.94 31.05 2.57
CA TYR A 564 -7.32 30.58 2.59
C TYR A 564 -7.45 29.16 3.18
N LEU A 565 -6.57 28.22 2.77
CA LEU A 565 -6.56 26.87 3.33
C LEU A 565 -6.27 26.88 4.84
N LEU A 566 -5.34 27.73 5.30
CA LEU A 566 -5.03 27.88 6.73
C LEU A 566 -6.22 28.48 7.51
N LYS A 567 -6.95 29.43 6.93
CA LYS A 567 -8.17 29.98 7.53
C LYS A 567 -9.27 28.92 7.63
N LEU A 568 -9.46 28.14 6.58
CA LEU A 568 -10.46 27.08 6.54
C LEU A 568 -10.18 25.95 7.54
N LEU A 569 -8.92 25.62 7.78
CA LEU A 569 -8.51 24.69 8.84
C LEU A 569 -8.81 25.24 10.24
N GLY A 570 -8.79 26.56 10.40
CA GLY A 570 -8.93 27.20 11.69
C GLY A 570 -7.69 27.06 12.61
N PRO A 571 -7.82 27.31 13.92
CA PRO A 571 -6.72 27.21 14.86
C PRO A 571 -6.25 25.77 15.05
N ALA A 572 -5.00 25.63 15.55
CA ALA A 572 -4.45 24.34 15.94
C ALA A 572 -5.35 23.67 17.02
N ARG A 573 -5.73 22.43 16.76
CA ARG A 573 -6.54 21.60 17.66
C ARG A 573 -6.35 20.12 17.33
N ARG A 574 -6.64 19.27 18.29
CA ARG A 574 -6.73 17.82 18.10
C ARG A 574 -8.19 17.41 18.03
N ILE A 575 -8.51 16.56 17.08
CA ILE A 575 -9.87 16.09 16.81
C ILE A 575 -9.87 14.58 16.99
N ASP A 576 -10.78 14.06 17.80
CA ASP A 576 -11.12 12.65 17.77
C ASP A 576 -11.84 12.37 16.45
N THR A 577 -11.29 11.48 15.63
CA THR A 577 -11.87 11.18 14.31
C THR A 577 -13.27 10.56 14.42
N ALA A 578 -13.60 9.93 15.54
CA ALA A 578 -14.95 9.42 15.81
C ALA A 578 -16.00 10.55 15.89
N GLU A 579 -15.63 11.75 16.38
CA GLU A 579 -16.50 12.94 16.39
C GLU A 579 -16.83 13.42 14.96
N LEU A 580 -15.99 13.08 14.00
CA LEU A 580 -16.19 13.38 12.58
C LEU A 580 -16.96 12.28 11.83
N GLY A 581 -17.39 11.21 12.53
CA GLY A 581 -18.03 10.05 11.89
C GLY A 581 -17.04 9.06 11.26
N ASP A 582 -15.74 9.24 11.46
CA ASP A 582 -14.71 8.28 11.05
C ASP A 582 -14.45 7.28 12.18
N SER A 583 -15.12 6.13 12.11
CA SER A 583 -14.93 5.03 13.05
C SER A 583 -13.70 4.17 12.77
N TRP A 584 -13.01 4.40 11.66
CA TRP A 584 -11.91 3.56 11.22
C TRP A 584 -10.51 4.09 11.59
N ASN A 585 -10.25 5.39 11.39
CA ASN A 585 -8.98 6.06 11.70
C ASN A 585 -7.74 5.23 11.28
N TYR A 586 -7.74 4.65 10.08
CA TYR A 586 -6.66 3.77 9.58
C TYR A 586 -6.35 2.56 10.51
N GLY A 587 -7.31 2.11 11.31
CA GLY A 587 -7.18 1.03 12.29
C GLY A 587 -6.48 1.43 13.60
N GLU A 588 -6.17 2.71 13.78
CA GLU A 588 -5.46 3.22 14.96
C GLU A 588 -6.41 3.84 15.99
N SER A 589 -6.01 3.80 17.28
CA SER A 589 -6.75 4.45 18.35
C SER A 589 -6.82 5.96 18.14
N PRO A 590 -8.02 6.59 18.14
CA PRO A 590 -8.14 8.03 18.04
C PRO A 590 -7.46 8.78 19.20
N GLU A 591 -7.41 8.17 20.39
CA GLU A 591 -6.72 8.73 21.55
C GLU A 591 -5.21 8.87 21.31
N ARG A 592 -4.58 7.84 20.72
CA ARG A 592 -3.15 7.84 20.40
C ARG A 592 -2.83 8.58 19.10
N TYR A 593 -3.77 8.56 18.15
CA TYR A 593 -3.65 9.15 16.82
C TYR A 593 -4.83 10.10 16.54
N PRO A 594 -5.02 11.16 17.33
CA PRO A 594 -6.00 12.18 17.00
C PRO A 594 -5.59 12.87 15.69
N LEU A 595 -6.58 13.35 14.92
CA LEU A 595 -6.28 14.23 13.80
C LEU A 595 -5.83 15.58 14.36
N ASP A 596 -4.57 15.95 14.15
CA ASP A 596 -3.94 17.15 14.66
C ASP A 596 -3.86 18.24 13.58
N VAL A 597 -4.74 19.24 13.69
CA VAL A 597 -4.79 20.38 12.77
C VAL A 597 -3.52 21.21 12.83
N GLY A 598 -2.86 21.27 14.00
CA GLY A 598 -1.59 22.00 14.16
C GLY A 598 -0.48 21.37 13.30
N ARG A 599 -0.37 20.04 13.28
CA ARG A 599 0.57 19.31 12.42
C ARG A 599 0.27 19.51 10.93
N LEU A 600 -1.00 19.49 10.53
CA LEU A 600 -1.41 19.76 9.16
C LEU A 600 -1.06 21.19 8.74
N ARG A 601 -1.29 22.18 9.60
CA ARG A 601 -0.85 23.56 9.37
C ARG A 601 0.67 23.67 9.23
N GLY A 602 1.40 22.99 10.11
CA GLY A 602 2.88 22.99 10.09
C GLY A 602 3.47 22.48 8.77
N VAL A 603 2.92 21.41 8.18
CA VAL A 603 3.41 20.94 6.87
C VAL A 603 3.04 21.90 5.73
N ILE A 604 1.88 22.58 5.79
CA ILE A 604 1.49 23.62 4.80
C ILE A 604 2.45 24.78 4.85
N GLU A 605 2.72 25.32 6.04
CA GLU A 605 3.61 26.44 6.26
C GLU A 605 5.06 26.10 5.86
N GLU A 606 5.53 24.89 6.19
CA GLU A 606 6.86 24.42 5.81
C GLU A 606 7.01 24.23 4.29
N ALA A 607 6.03 23.59 3.62
CA ALA A 607 6.06 23.43 2.17
C ALA A 607 6.06 24.79 1.46
N ALA A 608 5.24 25.73 1.92
CA ALA A 608 5.21 27.09 1.41
C ALA A 608 6.56 27.81 1.60
N ARG A 609 7.13 27.77 2.81
CA ARG A 609 8.42 28.37 3.12
C ARG A 609 9.56 27.83 2.25
N GLN A 610 9.65 26.51 2.11
CA GLN A 610 10.71 25.84 1.37
C GLN A 610 10.57 25.98 -0.17
N SER A 611 9.35 26.17 -0.66
CA SER A 611 9.10 26.44 -2.08
C SER A 611 9.36 27.89 -2.47
N GLY A 612 9.47 28.81 -1.50
CA GLY A 612 9.46 30.24 -1.76
C GLY A 612 8.09 30.75 -2.21
N TRP A 613 7.01 30.26 -1.58
CA TRP A 613 5.63 30.69 -1.85
C TRP A 613 5.50 32.22 -1.73
N GLY A 614 4.74 32.83 -2.65
CA GLY A 614 4.58 34.29 -2.71
C GLY A 614 5.72 35.04 -3.40
N GLY A 615 6.87 34.39 -3.66
CA GLY A 615 7.95 34.99 -4.44
C GLY A 615 7.66 35.04 -5.94
N GLU A 616 8.24 36.01 -6.62
CA GLU A 616 8.11 36.22 -8.06
C GLU A 616 8.60 34.99 -8.85
N LEU A 617 7.91 34.69 -9.94
CA LEU A 617 8.25 33.63 -10.88
C LEU A 617 8.39 34.20 -12.30
N PRO A 618 9.19 33.56 -13.15
CA PRO A 618 9.24 33.87 -14.57
C PRO A 618 7.85 33.79 -15.20
N ARG A 619 7.60 34.60 -16.22
CA ARG A 619 6.34 34.60 -16.96
C ARG A 619 5.98 33.20 -17.45
N GLY A 620 4.73 32.80 -17.27
CA GLY A 620 4.20 31.49 -17.65
C GLY A 620 4.41 30.40 -16.58
N ARG A 621 5.08 30.70 -15.48
CA ARG A 621 5.22 29.82 -14.33
C ARG A 621 4.28 30.18 -13.20
N ALA A 622 3.81 29.18 -12.50
CA ALA A 622 3.00 29.36 -11.29
C ALA A 622 3.21 28.22 -10.30
N ARG A 623 2.79 28.45 -9.06
CA ARG A 623 2.80 27.45 -7.99
C ARG A 623 1.36 27.13 -7.58
N GLY A 624 1.14 25.87 -7.22
CA GLY A 624 -0.08 25.40 -6.59
C GLY A 624 0.25 24.60 -5.34
N ILE A 625 -0.60 24.71 -4.34
CA ILE A 625 -0.44 24.04 -3.05
C ILE A 625 -1.63 23.14 -2.76
N ALA A 626 -1.37 22.00 -2.10
CA ALA A 626 -2.38 21.13 -1.51
C ALA A 626 -1.79 20.40 -0.31
N ALA A 627 -2.67 20.00 0.62
CA ALA A 627 -2.27 19.24 1.79
C ALA A 627 -3.30 18.16 2.12
N HIS A 628 -2.84 17.03 2.67
CA HIS A 628 -3.73 15.94 3.03
C HIS A 628 -3.23 15.16 4.25
N TYR A 629 -4.16 14.68 5.07
CA TYR A 629 -3.93 13.74 6.14
C TYR A 629 -4.34 12.35 5.67
N SER A 630 -3.42 11.41 5.73
CA SER A 630 -3.70 10.00 5.42
C SER A 630 -2.70 9.07 6.09
N PHE A 631 -3.14 7.86 6.42
CA PHE A 631 -2.30 6.85 7.08
C PHE A 631 -1.58 7.40 8.32
N VAL A 632 -2.28 8.22 9.08
CA VAL A 632 -1.84 8.94 10.29
C VAL A 632 -0.58 9.80 10.10
N THR A 633 -0.43 10.33 8.90
CA THR A 633 0.68 11.21 8.47
C THR A 633 0.11 12.45 7.77
N TYR A 634 0.78 13.57 7.90
CA TYR A 634 0.42 14.86 7.30
C TYR A 634 1.41 15.17 6.19
N VAL A 635 0.90 15.52 5.01
CA VAL A 635 1.73 15.87 3.85
C VAL A 635 1.17 17.11 3.16
N ALA A 636 2.04 18.09 2.89
CA ALA A 636 1.73 19.21 2.02
C ALA A 636 2.72 19.25 0.85
N VAL A 637 2.20 19.66 -0.31
CA VAL A 637 2.97 19.71 -1.55
C VAL A 637 2.76 21.05 -2.24
N VAL A 638 3.85 21.67 -2.68
CA VAL A 638 3.84 22.79 -3.61
C VAL A 638 4.45 22.33 -4.92
N ILE A 639 3.71 22.46 -6.01
CA ILE A 639 4.18 22.17 -7.37
C ILE A 639 4.36 23.46 -8.14
N GLU A 640 5.52 23.65 -8.77
CA GLU A 640 5.82 24.73 -9.68
C GLU A 640 5.76 24.22 -11.12
N VAL A 641 4.89 24.79 -11.92
CA VAL A 641 4.67 24.41 -13.32
C VAL A 641 4.95 25.57 -14.28
N GLU A 642 5.17 25.23 -15.54
CA GLU A 642 5.07 26.10 -16.68
C GLU A 642 4.13 25.47 -17.70
N VAL A 643 3.14 26.21 -18.16
CA VAL A 643 2.27 25.82 -19.26
C VAL A 643 2.63 26.65 -20.49
N LYS A 644 3.20 26.00 -21.49
CA LYS A 644 3.61 26.65 -22.74
C LYS A 644 2.41 27.03 -23.61
N ASP A 645 2.65 27.86 -24.60
CA ASP A 645 1.61 28.36 -25.54
C ASP A 645 0.92 27.26 -26.33
N ASP A 646 1.62 26.15 -26.58
CA ASP A 646 1.12 24.94 -27.24
C ASP A 646 0.34 24.00 -26.31
N GLY A 647 0.29 24.32 -25.00
CA GLY A 647 -0.33 23.51 -23.97
C GLY A 647 0.60 22.49 -23.35
N ALA A 648 1.89 22.48 -23.69
CA ALA A 648 2.83 21.57 -23.07
C ALA A 648 3.05 21.94 -21.59
N LEU A 649 2.89 20.94 -20.72
CA LEU A 649 3.04 21.05 -19.28
C LEU A 649 4.47 20.66 -18.87
N LEU A 650 5.16 21.53 -18.18
CA LEU A 650 6.46 21.27 -17.56
C LEU A 650 6.35 21.43 -16.06
N VAL A 651 6.85 20.45 -15.31
CA VAL A 651 6.96 20.49 -13.87
C VAL A 651 8.41 20.88 -13.49
N HIS A 652 8.59 22.09 -12.98
CA HIS A 652 9.93 22.59 -12.64
C HIS A 652 10.39 22.10 -11.27
N LYS A 653 9.51 22.16 -10.28
CA LYS A 653 9.86 21.77 -8.91
C LYS A 653 8.64 21.19 -8.19
N ALA A 654 8.88 20.16 -7.38
CA ALA A 654 7.97 19.71 -6.35
C ALA A 654 8.63 19.87 -4.99
N THR A 655 7.97 20.58 -4.07
CA THR A 655 8.42 20.76 -2.68
C THR A 655 7.43 20.07 -1.78
N ILE A 656 7.89 19.06 -1.04
CA ILE A 656 7.07 18.21 -0.20
C ILE A 656 7.49 18.41 1.25
N ALA A 657 6.54 18.73 2.11
CA ALA A 657 6.74 18.72 3.56
C ALA A 657 5.90 17.60 4.17
N ALA A 658 6.48 16.83 5.07
CA ALA A 658 5.80 15.70 5.71
C ALA A 658 6.09 15.64 7.21
N ASP A 659 5.04 15.35 7.98
CA ASP A 659 5.11 15.04 9.41
C ASP A 659 4.54 13.64 9.65
N CYS A 660 5.43 12.68 9.80
CA CYS A 660 5.13 11.27 10.11
C CYS A 660 5.48 10.91 11.58
N GLY A 661 5.68 11.89 12.44
CA GLY A 661 6.22 11.66 13.78
C GLY A 661 7.69 11.23 13.74
N PRO A 662 8.13 10.29 14.59
CA PRO A 662 9.51 9.80 14.60
C PRO A 662 9.95 9.24 13.25
N GLN A 663 11.15 9.61 12.81
CA GLN A 663 11.72 9.20 11.54
C GLN A 663 12.66 8.02 11.75
N ILE A 664 12.27 6.82 11.38
CA ILE A 664 13.09 5.63 11.61
C ILE A 664 14.22 5.54 10.58
N ASN A 665 13.89 5.69 9.31
CA ASN A 665 14.84 5.68 8.20
C ASN A 665 14.57 6.88 7.28
N PRO A 666 15.15 8.05 7.55
CA PRO A 666 14.85 9.30 6.84
C PRO A 666 15.08 9.18 5.33
N GLU A 667 16.10 8.47 4.91
CA GLU A 667 16.42 8.26 3.50
C GLU A 667 15.29 7.50 2.78
N ARG A 668 14.78 6.44 3.36
CA ARG A 668 13.65 5.69 2.79
C ARG A 668 12.35 6.48 2.80
N ILE A 669 12.12 7.29 3.82
CA ILE A 669 10.96 8.20 3.87
C ILE A 669 11.01 9.19 2.71
N ARG A 670 12.16 9.83 2.46
CA ARG A 670 12.33 10.74 1.31
C ARG A 670 12.08 10.01 -0.01
N SER A 671 12.69 8.84 -0.21
CA SER A 671 12.49 8.04 -1.42
C SER A 671 11.02 7.69 -1.67
N GLN A 672 10.24 7.40 -0.61
CA GLN A 672 8.81 7.12 -0.75
C GLN A 672 8.00 8.36 -1.17
N LEU A 673 8.34 9.52 -0.66
CA LEU A 673 7.67 10.79 -1.00
C LEU A 673 8.05 11.26 -2.41
N GLU A 674 9.31 11.11 -2.82
CA GLU A 674 9.77 11.37 -4.19
C GLU A 674 9.06 10.45 -5.21
N GLY A 675 9.02 9.15 -4.94
CA GLY A 675 8.29 8.18 -5.77
C GLY A 675 6.78 8.44 -5.81
N ALA A 676 6.19 8.90 -4.70
CA ALA A 676 4.79 9.29 -4.64
C ALA A 676 4.50 10.51 -5.52
N CYS A 677 5.42 11.47 -5.57
CA CYS A 677 5.32 12.63 -6.46
C CYS A 677 5.24 12.21 -7.93
N VAL A 678 6.17 11.39 -8.39
CA VAL A 678 6.20 10.91 -9.78
C VAL A 678 4.94 10.10 -10.11
N MET A 679 4.52 9.22 -9.19
CA MET A 679 3.28 8.45 -9.37
C MET A 679 2.05 9.36 -9.44
N GLY A 680 1.91 10.30 -8.52
CA GLY A 680 0.79 11.25 -8.49
C GLY A 680 0.71 12.13 -9.74
N LEU A 681 1.85 12.56 -10.27
CA LEU A 681 1.91 13.29 -11.55
C LEU A 681 1.45 12.40 -12.72
N GLY A 682 1.87 11.13 -12.76
CA GLY A 682 1.42 10.18 -13.77
C GLY A 682 -0.08 9.94 -13.72
N LEU A 683 -0.65 9.78 -12.53
CA LEU A 683 -2.09 9.63 -12.32
C LEU A 683 -2.86 10.86 -12.79
N ALA A 684 -2.39 12.05 -12.41
CA ALA A 684 -3.07 13.31 -12.74
C ALA A 684 -3.01 13.64 -14.24
N ALA A 685 -1.87 13.39 -14.87
CA ALA A 685 -1.64 13.84 -16.25
C ALA A 685 -2.04 12.81 -17.31
N LEU A 686 -1.89 11.50 -17.06
CA LEU A 686 -1.86 10.47 -18.10
C LEU A 686 -2.74 9.25 -17.85
N GLY A 687 -2.79 8.76 -16.60
CA GLY A 687 -3.32 7.44 -16.26
C GLY A 687 -4.83 7.32 -16.43
N GLU A 688 -5.27 6.32 -17.21
CA GLU A 688 -6.68 5.96 -17.35
C GLU A 688 -6.82 4.51 -17.80
N ILE A 689 -7.71 3.79 -17.15
CA ILE A 689 -8.27 2.52 -17.65
C ILE A 689 -9.74 2.78 -18.01
N SER A 690 -10.07 2.50 -19.26
CA SER A 690 -11.44 2.63 -19.79
C SER A 690 -11.96 1.28 -20.28
N PHE A 691 -13.28 1.16 -20.29
CA PHE A 691 -13.99 -0.04 -20.69
C PHE A 691 -14.94 0.24 -21.84
N LYS A 692 -15.05 -0.71 -22.76
CA LYS A 692 -16.06 -0.78 -23.80
C LYS A 692 -16.52 -2.22 -23.96
N ASP A 693 -17.81 -2.46 -24.00
CA ASP A 693 -18.39 -3.80 -24.07
C ASP A 693 -17.83 -4.74 -22.98
N GLY A 694 -17.66 -4.21 -21.76
CA GLY A 694 -17.11 -4.90 -20.59
C GLY A 694 -15.60 -5.15 -20.61
N LYS A 695 -14.89 -4.76 -21.67
CA LYS A 695 -13.45 -5.05 -21.87
C LYS A 695 -12.61 -3.81 -21.66
N VAL A 696 -11.47 -3.99 -21.01
CA VAL A 696 -10.43 -2.95 -20.90
C VAL A 696 -9.93 -2.58 -22.30
N GLN A 697 -9.69 -1.30 -22.52
CA GLN A 697 -9.26 -0.76 -23.82
C GLN A 697 -7.74 -0.54 -23.90
N GLN A 698 -7.03 -0.51 -22.79
CA GLN A 698 -5.59 -0.27 -22.71
C GLN A 698 -4.82 -1.59 -22.63
N ASP A 699 -4.02 -1.89 -23.63
CA ASP A 699 -3.22 -3.12 -23.71
C ASP A 699 -1.86 -2.98 -23.02
N ASN A 700 -1.12 -1.89 -23.28
CA ASN A 700 0.26 -1.75 -22.80
C ASN A 700 0.59 -0.27 -22.54
N PHE A 701 1.84 0.03 -22.15
CA PHE A 701 2.33 1.38 -21.81
C PHE A 701 2.28 2.43 -22.93
N HIS A 702 1.95 2.05 -24.15
CA HIS A 702 1.66 3.00 -25.23
C HIS A 702 0.22 3.55 -25.17
N GLN A 703 -0.67 2.90 -24.40
CA GLN A 703 -2.08 3.31 -24.17
C GLN A 703 -2.35 3.63 -22.69
N TYR A 704 -1.77 2.87 -21.76
CA TYR A 704 -1.73 3.21 -20.36
C TYR A 704 -0.39 3.91 -20.06
N GLU A 705 -0.37 5.20 -20.33
CA GLU A 705 0.84 6.00 -20.23
C GLU A 705 1.23 6.23 -18.76
N LEU A 706 2.52 6.13 -18.49
CA LEU A 706 3.13 6.47 -17.19
C LEU A 706 4.00 7.72 -17.33
N ALA A 707 4.21 8.44 -16.22
CA ALA A 707 5.13 9.56 -16.18
C ALA A 707 6.52 9.15 -16.68
N ARG A 708 6.99 9.85 -17.71
CA ARG A 708 8.33 9.72 -18.27
C ARG A 708 9.15 10.96 -17.91
N MET A 709 10.45 10.96 -18.23
CA MET A 709 11.35 12.07 -17.93
C MET A 709 10.85 13.47 -18.33
N PRO A 710 10.12 13.65 -19.46
CA PRO A 710 9.60 14.98 -19.82
C PRO A 710 8.54 15.52 -18.83
N LEU A 711 7.76 14.65 -18.19
CA LEU A 711 6.77 15.03 -17.18
C LEU A 711 7.32 15.02 -15.75
N ALA A 712 8.43 14.29 -15.53
CA ALA A 712 9.05 14.25 -14.21
C ALA A 712 9.49 15.64 -13.76
N PRO A 713 9.38 15.99 -12.46
CA PRO A 713 9.87 17.25 -11.95
C PRO A 713 11.38 17.37 -12.20
N LYS A 714 11.84 18.55 -12.60
CA LYS A 714 13.29 18.81 -12.74
C LYS A 714 14.00 18.78 -11.39
N ALA A 715 13.29 19.07 -10.31
CA ALA A 715 13.77 18.97 -8.94
C ALA A 715 12.63 18.55 -8.00
N VAL A 716 12.94 17.63 -7.09
CA VAL A 716 12.07 17.27 -5.96
C VAL A 716 12.85 17.56 -4.67
N SER A 717 12.22 18.27 -3.74
CA SER A 717 12.77 18.49 -2.40
C SER A 717 11.79 17.98 -1.34
N VAL A 718 12.29 17.18 -0.41
CA VAL A 718 11.48 16.59 0.67
C VAL A 718 12.01 17.10 2.01
N HIS A 719 11.10 17.69 2.78
CA HIS A 719 11.35 18.28 4.08
C HIS A 719 10.56 17.50 5.13
N LEU A 720 11.27 16.78 5.98
CA LEU A 720 10.70 16.03 7.07
C LEU A 720 10.68 16.89 8.32
N LEU A 721 9.49 17.14 8.88
CA LEU A 721 9.36 17.90 10.11
C LEU A 721 9.86 17.05 11.28
N LYS A 722 10.57 17.69 12.20
CA LYS A 722 10.97 17.02 13.44
C LYS A 722 9.74 16.85 14.33
N PRO A 723 9.56 15.69 14.97
CA PRO A 723 8.49 15.53 15.93
C PRO A 723 8.67 16.46 17.12
N ASP A 724 7.59 17.07 17.57
CA ASP A 724 7.55 17.81 18.82
C ASP A 724 6.85 16.92 19.88
N GLY A 725 7.59 16.59 20.93
CA GLY A 725 7.12 15.68 21.97
C GLY A 725 7.09 14.19 21.58
N ASP A 726 6.35 13.40 22.37
CA ASP A 726 6.17 11.96 22.20
C ASP A 726 5.03 11.67 21.22
N LEU A 727 5.34 11.74 19.92
CA LEU A 727 4.39 11.45 18.85
C LEU A 727 4.50 10.00 18.40
N PRO A 728 3.37 9.35 18.04
CA PRO A 728 3.38 8.02 17.46
C PRO A 728 3.85 8.05 16.01
N LEU A 729 4.33 6.89 15.54
CA LEU A 729 4.78 6.70 14.15
C LEU A 729 3.62 6.81 13.16
N GLY A 730 3.77 7.64 12.13
CA GLY A 730 2.90 7.68 10.97
C GLY A 730 3.34 6.74 9.86
N GLY A 731 2.43 6.45 8.93
CA GLY A 731 2.73 5.71 7.71
C GLY A 731 3.40 6.59 6.67
N VAL A 732 4.30 6.03 5.84
CA VAL A 732 5.04 6.83 4.84
C VAL A 732 4.99 6.24 3.43
N GLY A 733 4.45 5.04 3.26
CA GLY A 733 4.37 4.37 1.96
C GLY A 733 3.39 5.03 0.98
N GLU A 734 2.31 5.61 1.48
CA GLU A 734 1.15 6.04 0.70
C GLU A 734 0.83 7.54 0.77
N PRO A 735 1.00 8.24 1.91
CA PRO A 735 0.43 9.59 2.11
C PRO A 735 1.00 10.67 1.19
N GLY A 736 2.09 10.41 0.50
CA GLY A 736 2.67 11.36 -0.46
C GLY A 736 1.88 11.50 -1.78
N VAL A 737 1.02 10.53 -2.13
CA VAL A 737 0.32 10.51 -3.44
C VAL A 737 -0.88 11.48 -3.48
N PRO A 738 -1.79 11.51 -2.49
CA PRO A 738 -3.06 12.24 -2.58
C PRO A 738 -2.92 13.74 -2.86
N PRO A 739 -1.99 14.50 -2.26
CA PRO A 739 -1.91 15.94 -2.49
C PRO A 739 -1.28 16.36 -3.83
N ILE A 740 -0.75 15.42 -4.64
CA ILE A 740 -0.03 15.75 -5.88
C ILE A 740 -0.98 16.26 -6.96
N ALA A 741 -2.06 15.53 -7.26
CA ALA A 741 -3.00 15.90 -8.31
C ALA A 741 -3.63 17.28 -8.06
N PRO A 742 -4.18 17.58 -6.87
CA PRO A 742 -4.75 18.90 -6.63
C PRO A 742 -3.70 20.02 -6.61
N ALA A 743 -2.48 19.79 -6.09
CA ALA A 743 -1.41 20.79 -6.16
C ALA A 743 -1.03 21.12 -7.61
N LEU A 744 -0.95 20.10 -8.47
CA LEU A 744 -0.71 20.27 -9.92
C LEU A 744 -1.83 21.05 -10.58
N CYS A 745 -3.09 20.69 -10.34
CA CYS A 745 -4.26 21.35 -10.95
C CYS A 745 -4.40 22.80 -10.47
N ASN A 746 -4.11 23.09 -9.21
CA ASN A 746 -4.06 24.45 -8.68
C ASN A 746 -2.91 25.27 -9.28
N ALA A 747 -1.75 24.66 -9.54
CA ALA A 747 -0.65 25.32 -10.23
C ALA A 747 -0.99 25.65 -11.69
N ILE A 748 -1.66 24.73 -12.39
CA ILE A 748 -2.14 24.93 -13.77
C ILE A 748 -3.15 26.08 -13.80
N PHE A 749 -4.09 26.11 -12.86
CA PHE A 749 -5.02 27.24 -12.77
C PHE A 749 -4.32 28.58 -12.55
N ALA A 750 -3.37 28.62 -11.63
CA ALA A 750 -2.59 29.83 -11.37
C ALA A 750 -1.77 30.31 -12.59
N ALA A 751 -1.30 29.37 -13.42
CA ALA A 751 -0.58 29.67 -14.66
C ALA A 751 -1.47 30.10 -15.83
N THR A 752 -2.70 29.58 -15.91
CA THR A 752 -3.52 29.64 -17.15
C THR A 752 -4.92 30.22 -16.96
N GLY A 753 -5.42 30.30 -15.73
CA GLY A 753 -6.83 30.58 -15.43
C GLY A 753 -7.78 29.38 -15.68
N LYS A 754 -7.28 28.24 -16.21
CA LYS A 754 -8.10 27.07 -16.54
C LYS A 754 -8.21 26.12 -15.37
N ARG A 755 -9.42 25.82 -14.91
CA ARG A 755 -9.67 24.79 -13.90
C ARG A 755 -9.64 23.39 -14.51
N ILE A 756 -8.95 22.49 -13.85
CA ILE A 756 -8.94 21.05 -14.17
C ILE A 756 -9.81 20.35 -13.14
N ARG A 757 -10.95 19.84 -13.58
CA ARG A 757 -11.91 19.09 -12.74
C ARG A 757 -12.05 17.64 -13.16
N GLU A 758 -11.34 17.24 -14.20
CA GLU A 758 -11.35 15.91 -14.77
C GLU A 758 -9.93 15.40 -14.96
N LEU A 759 -9.64 14.20 -14.48
CA LEU A 759 -8.39 13.50 -14.73
C LEU A 759 -8.61 12.38 -15.75
N PRO A 760 -7.57 12.04 -16.53
CA PRO A 760 -6.28 12.70 -16.63
C PRO A 760 -6.31 14.01 -17.42
N ILE A 761 -5.33 14.88 -17.18
CA ILE A 761 -5.22 16.20 -17.82
C ILE A 761 -5.06 16.06 -19.34
N ARG A 762 -4.16 15.18 -19.80
CA ARG A 762 -3.89 14.91 -21.22
C ARG A 762 -3.89 16.19 -22.09
N ASN A 763 -4.80 16.26 -23.05
CA ASN A 763 -4.90 17.35 -24.03
C ASN A 763 -5.74 18.55 -23.56
N GLN A 764 -6.19 18.57 -22.31
CA GLN A 764 -7.05 19.63 -21.81
C GLN A 764 -6.41 21.03 -21.86
N LEU A 765 -5.08 21.10 -21.89
CA LEU A 765 -4.34 22.36 -21.97
C LEU A 765 -4.11 22.87 -23.41
N GLN A 766 -4.46 22.08 -24.43
CA GLN A 766 -4.34 22.52 -25.83
C GLN A 766 -5.24 23.72 -26.10
N GLY A 767 -4.69 24.76 -26.72
CA GLY A 767 -5.44 25.98 -27.11
C GLY A 767 -5.90 26.83 -25.92
N TRP A 768 -5.39 26.67 -24.74
CA TRP A 768 -5.77 27.41 -23.53
C TRP A 768 -5.66 28.95 -23.65
N ARG A 769 -4.75 29.45 -24.50
CA ARG A 769 -4.61 30.89 -24.77
C ARG A 769 -5.68 31.43 -25.74
N LYS A 770 -6.48 30.59 -26.37
CA LYS A 770 -7.52 31.00 -27.33
C LYS A 770 -8.88 31.18 -26.67
N ALA A 771 -9.00 30.82 -25.41
CA ALA A 771 -10.17 31.00 -24.57
C ALA A 771 -9.93 32.15 -23.60
#